data_d9481d9663154a214fc3a95fcc27fa5a
#
_entry.id   d9481d9663154a214fc3a95fcc27fa5a
#
_cell.length_a   1.000
_cell.length_b   1.000
_cell.length_c   1.000
_cell.angle_alpha   90.00
_cell.angle_beta   90.00
_cell.angle_gamma   90.00
#
_symmetry.space_group_name_H-M   'P 1'
#
loop_
_entity.id
_entity.type
_entity.pdbx_description
1 polymer ?
#
loop_
_entity_poly.entity_id
_entity_poly.type
_entity_poly.pdbx_seq_one_letter_code
_entity_poly.pdbx_strand_id
1 'polypeptide(L)'
;MIRRLAYRNMKRFAGDYQIYMITLAVVAALLYAFDSLFWDKELGRFDQMNQMMMIMVGLATGFVVIITAWLIYYIIHFVMERRSREFGIYLLLGMKKGQVARVYIRENIMLGGIAFLVGSVLGVFFQQILCSVIDSMVRIPYSFRLSWDYRTWLMTFGCYAGCYLLAFFRCGFSFRKMNINELMKQDRKNEEIVEKHEEWKRILLPMAVIFLILFWGMFTHLNSTGEIILFLIGLVLTIYLFYTGVSAWIICYVRRKGKGIYQGQRLFLLRQFASKIRTMQFTLGTLTSLFTLALLGASVAFMFCDYENTALKAKFPFDVLIYSDQVQDDFQDEKEVLQQEADVKEMLRYRIYTDQKDQVNTWMLTHLEQYGTMYQNKNGKPDRKRVTKMLENDGTYCRYDTYMGQTDYNRLRKMLGYEPVHFEPDQYIVQTKKRLQKDVASIGKDLHLTAADEKTELTFAGVQAEPFSQDGHNGGDYIIVVGDKVLQRMKPYYSELAVDLKGETPQGLEQKLDALADSDDRDFSGHTVSSLSGNSCSGSDTVLVYTATNLVRDNLIPELKMLLASMIVPLFYMGLVFVCVALTVLSVQQLSDSSKYKFRYDVLEKIGLSKKQVRSLLLRQMAGYYLCPALLALVISGKMVLCISGNFVRGTGVSGCVSTYFVEGTLLFMGIYLVYFAVTFLCFQRSIFLKER
;
A
#
# COMPACT_ATOMS: atom_id res chain seq x y z
N MET A 1 -14.07 7.95 -47.74
CA MET A 1 -15.43 7.81 -47.18
C MET A 1 -15.41 7.37 -45.69
N ILE A 2 -14.84 6.25 -45.33
CA ILE A 2 -14.79 5.72 -43.95
C ILE A 2 -14.18 6.70 -42.92
N ARG A 3 -13.09 7.43 -43.25
CA ARG A 3 -12.45 8.42 -42.36
C ARG A 3 -13.35 9.65 -42.09
N ARG A 4 -14.05 10.13 -43.10
CA ARG A 4 -15.01 11.25 -42.93
C ARG A 4 -16.23 10.84 -42.12
N LEU A 5 -16.72 9.60 -42.29
CA LEU A 5 -17.84 9.07 -41.52
C LEU A 5 -17.44 8.92 -40.01
N ALA A 6 -16.28 8.37 -39.72
CA ALA A 6 -15.77 8.24 -38.35
C ALA A 6 -15.65 9.63 -37.67
N TYR A 7 -15.10 10.64 -38.35
CA TYR A 7 -14.98 11.99 -37.80
C TYR A 7 -16.34 12.65 -37.52
N ARG A 8 -17.30 12.52 -38.44
CA ARG A 8 -18.66 13.07 -38.26
C ARG A 8 -19.40 12.38 -37.11
N ASN A 9 -19.25 11.08 -37.00
CA ASN A 9 -19.81 10.31 -35.87
C ASN A 9 -19.21 10.75 -34.53
N MET A 10 -17.87 10.88 -34.45
CA MET A 10 -17.20 11.36 -33.24
C MET A 10 -17.74 12.73 -32.79
N LYS A 11 -17.90 13.69 -33.74
CA LYS A 11 -18.42 15.03 -33.42
C LYS A 11 -19.90 14.99 -32.98
N ARG A 12 -20.71 14.13 -33.60
CA ARG A 12 -22.14 13.99 -33.27
C ARG A 12 -22.35 13.39 -31.86
N PHE A 13 -21.53 12.45 -31.47
CA PHE A 13 -21.64 11.75 -30.20
C PHE A 13 -20.66 12.25 -29.11
N ALA A 14 -20.01 13.39 -29.32
CA ALA A 14 -19.04 13.95 -28.39
C ALA A 14 -19.60 14.08 -26.96
N GLY A 15 -20.88 14.43 -26.81
CA GLY A 15 -21.54 14.51 -25.50
C GLY A 15 -21.65 13.15 -24.77
N ASP A 16 -21.88 12.07 -25.51
CA ASP A 16 -21.99 10.73 -24.97
C ASP A 16 -20.62 10.14 -24.57
N TYR A 17 -19.55 10.64 -25.18
CA TYR A 17 -18.18 10.21 -24.96
C TYR A 17 -17.42 11.04 -23.93
N GLN A 18 -18.00 12.11 -23.37
CA GLN A 18 -17.29 13.02 -22.45
C GLN A 18 -16.66 12.30 -21.27
N ILE A 19 -17.43 11.47 -20.55
CA ILE A 19 -16.93 10.74 -19.38
C ILE A 19 -15.83 9.77 -19.77
N TYR A 20 -15.99 9.07 -20.90
CA TYR A 20 -14.97 8.20 -21.46
C TYR A 20 -13.67 8.95 -21.74
N MET A 21 -13.75 10.10 -22.43
CA MET A 21 -12.58 10.92 -22.75
C MET A 21 -11.88 11.45 -21.49
N ILE A 22 -12.66 11.97 -20.52
CA ILE A 22 -12.11 12.50 -19.26
C ILE A 22 -11.36 11.39 -18.52
N THR A 23 -11.93 10.20 -18.45
CA THR A 23 -11.28 9.11 -17.74
C THR A 23 -10.02 8.64 -18.42
N LEU A 24 -10.05 8.48 -19.74
CA LEU A 24 -8.84 8.11 -20.47
C LEU A 24 -7.76 9.18 -20.34
N ALA A 25 -8.15 10.46 -20.31
CA ALA A 25 -7.21 11.55 -20.08
C ALA A 25 -6.61 11.50 -18.67
N VAL A 26 -7.42 11.23 -17.63
CA VAL A 26 -6.94 11.08 -16.26
C VAL A 26 -6.01 9.86 -16.12
N VAL A 27 -6.38 8.71 -16.71
CA VAL A 27 -5.53 7.52 -16.69
C VAL A 27 -4.21 7.76 -17.43
N ALA A 28 -4.25 8.43 -18.59
CA ALA A 28 -3.04 8.79 -19.33
C ALA A 28 -2.17 9.79 -18.55
N ALA A 29 -2.80 10.73 -17.84
CA ALA A 29 -2.10 11.70 -16.99
C ALA A 29 -1.40 11.02 -15.80
N LEU A 30 -2.09 10.08 -15.14
CA LEU A 30 -1.51 9.31 -14.06
C LEU A 30 -0.36 8.42 -14.57
N LEU A 31 -0.53 7.71 -15.69
CA LEU A 31 0.55 6.93 -16.31
C LEU A 31 1.77 7.82 -16.60
N TYR A 32 1.57 9.00 -17.20
CA TYR A 32 2.66 9.92 -17.48
C TYR A 32 3.40 10.37 -16.22
N ALA A 33 2.64 10.78 -15.19
CA ALA A 33 3.23 11.24 -13.93
C ALA A 33 4.08 10.14 -13.26
N PHE A 34 3.63 8.90 -13.33
CA PHE A 34 4.32 7.78 -12.71
C PHE A 34 5.51 7.29 -13.53
N ASP A 35 5.36 7.21 -14.86
CA ASP A 35 6.45 6.85 -15.78
C ASP A 35 7.59 7.89 -15.74
N SER A 36 7.31 9.15 -15.34
CA SER A 36 8.32 10.19 -15.21
C SER A 36 9.34 9.92 -14.11
N LEU A 37 8.98 9.12 -13.09
CA LEU A 37 9.89 8.74 -12.01
C LEU A 37 11.08 7.93 -12.48
N PHE A 38 10.95 7.18 -13.60
CA PHE A 38 12.07 6.43 -14.19
C PHE A 38 13.22 7.31 -14.68
N TRP A 39 12.95 8.57 -14.96
CA TRP A 39 13.90 9.50 -15.58
C TRP A 39 14.23 10.69 -14.70
N ASP A 40 13.82 10.65 -13.42
CA ASP A 40 14.11 11.73 -12.48
C ASP A 40 15.59 11.68 -12.05
N LYS A 41 16.29 12.81 -12.26
CA LYS A 41 17.73 12.90 -12.01
C LYS A 41 18.08 12.98 -10.52
N GLU A 42 17.20 13.53 -9.70
CA GLU A 42 17.44 13.66 -8.27
C GLU A 42 17.32 12.31 -7.57
N LEU A 43 16.36 11.51 -8.00
CA LEU A 43 16.22 10.13 -7.52
C LEU A 43 17.41 9.26 -7.96
N GLY A 44 18.05 9.60 -9.08
CA GLY A 44 19.25 8.92 -9.59
C GLY A 44 20.53 9.10 -8.75
N ARG A 45 20.52 9.98 -7.73
CA ARG A 45 21.67 10.16 -6.82
C ARG A 45 21.83 9.00 -5.83
N PHE A 46 20.78 8.24 -5.58
CA PHE A 46 20.76 7.09 -4.66
C PHE A 46 20.82 5.77 -5.45
N ASP A 47 22.02 5.37 -5.89
CA ASP A 47 22.23 4.34 -6.95
C ASP A 47 21.58 2.99 -6.64
N GLN A 48 21.79 2.41 -5.46
CA GLN A 48 21.19 1.13 -5.07
C GLN A 48 19.69 1.24 -4.77
N MET A 49 19.27 2.29 -4.10
CA MET A 49 17.87 2.55 -3.75
C MET A 49 17.03 2.89 -4.97
N ASN A 50 17.64 3.56 -5.97
CA ASN A 50 17.00 3.85 -7.25
C ASN A 50 16.64 2.59 -8.02
N GLN A 51 17.47 1.55 -8.01
CA GLN A 51 17.16 0.26 -8.65
C GLN A 51 15.92 -0.39 -8.02
N MET A 52 15.81 -0.41 -6.71
CA MET A 52 14.65 -0.97 -6.00
C MET A 52 13.37 -0.18 -6.31
N MET A 53 13.45 1.14 -6.30
CA MET A 53 12.35 2.01 -6.68
C MET A 53 11.92 1.77 -8.13
N MET A 54 12.85 1.66 -9.08
CA MET A 54 12.56 1.37 -10.49
C MET A 54 11.84 0.03 -10.66
N ILE A 55 12.24 -1.01 -9.94
CA ILE A 55 11.56 -2.31 -9.96
C ILE A 55 10.12 -2.19 -9.45
N MET A 56 9.91 -1.52 -8.31
CA MET A 56 8.58 -1.33 -7.73
C MET A 56 7.67 -0.47 -8.62
N VAL A 57 8.21 0.62 -9.17
CA VAL A 57 7.50 1.47 -10.14
C VAL A 57 7.17 0.67 -11.41
N GLY A 58 8.10 -0.14 -11.90
CA GLY A 58 7.89 -1.00 -13.08
C GLY A 58 6.79 -2.03 -12.87
N LEU A 59 6.77 -2.70 -11.72
CA LEU A 59 5.71 -3.64 -11.34
C LEU A 59 4.35 -2.94 -11.24
N ALA A 60 4.29 -1.78 -10.58
CA ALA A 60 3.06 -1.00 -10.46
C ALA A 60 2.56 -0.54 -11.83
N THR A 61 3.43 -0.02 -12.71
CA THR A 61 3.08 0.36 -14.08
C THR A 61 2.55 -0.86 -14.85
N GLY A 62 3.18 -2.03 -14.74
CA GLY A 62 2.70 -3.26 -15.36
C GLY A 62 1.28 -3.63 -14.94
N PHE A 63 0.98 -3.58 -13.64
CA PHE A 63 -0.38 -3.79 -13.10
C PHE A 63 -1.37 -2.76 -13.64
N VAL A 64 -1.01 -1.49 -13.63
CA VAL A 64 -1.86 -0.40 -14.12
C VAL A 64 -2.15 -0.55 -15.62
N VAL A 65 -1.16 -0.93 -16.42
CA VAL A 65 -1.33 -1.21 -17.85
C VAL A 65 -2.33 -2.35 -18.09
N ILE A 66 -2.24 -3.45 -17.33
CA ILE A 66 -3.19 -4.57 -17.45
C ILE A 66 -4.63 -4.12 -17.14
N ILE A 67 -4.81 -3.39 -16.03
CA ILE A 67 -6.14 -2.92 -15.61
C ILE A 67 -6.68 -1.85 -16.58
N THR A 68 -5.82 -0.97 -17.07
CA THR A 68 -6.18 0.02 -18.08
C THR A 68 -6.58 -0.64 -19.41
N ALA A 69 -5.86 -1.67 -19.84
CA ALA A 69 -6.22 -2.44 -21.04
C ALA A 69 -7.60 -3.12 -20.87
N TRP A 70 -7.87 -3.68 -19.69
CA TRP A 70 -9.19 -4.22 -19.36
C TRP A 70 -10.27 -3.13 -19.36
N LEU A 71 -10.01 -1.96 -18.79
CA LEU A 71 -10.93 -0.82 -18.79
C LEU A 71 -11.25 -0.36 -20.22
N ILE A 72 -10.23 -0.15 -21.06
CA ILE A 72 -10.39 0.27 -22.45
C ILE A 72 -11.22 -0.77 -23.22
N TYR A 73 -10.90 -2.06 -23.05
CA TYR A 73 -11.71 -3.14 -23.65
C TYR A 73 -13.16 -3.09 -23.17
N TYR A 74 -13.37 -2.94 -21.86
CA TYR A 74 -14.72 -2.87 -21.28
C TYR A 74 -15.53 -1.71 -21.88
N ILE A 75 -14.94 -0.52 -21.98
CA ILE A 75 -15.63 0.65 -22.52
C ILE A 75 -15.91 0.51 -24.02
N ILE A 76 -14.93 0.01 -24.79
CA ILE A 76 -15.11 -0.23 -26.23
C ILE A 76 -16.25 -1.22 -26.46
N HIS A 77 -16.25 -2.33 -25.74
CA HIS A 77 -17.31 -3.34 -25.84
C HIS A 77 -18.68 -2.76 -25.49
N PHE A 78 -18.73 -1.99 -24.46
CA PHE A 78 -19.93 -1.37 -23.95
C PHE A 78 -20.51 -0.30 -24.90
N VAL A 79 -19.69 0.60 -25.43
CA VAL A 79 -20.12 1.59 -26.45
C VAL A 79 -20.59 0.86 -27.72
N MET A 80 -19.95 -0.25 -28.06
CA MET A 80 -20.36 -1.09 -29.19
C MET A 80 -21.77 -1.67 -28.98
N GLU A 81 -22.11 -2.15 -27.79
CA GLU A 81 -23.46 -2.65 -27.45
C GLU A 81 -24.50 -1.53 -27.55
N ARG A 82 -24.20 -0.34 -27.03
CA ARG A 82 -25.10 0.82 -27.09
C ARG A 82 -25.42 1.27 -28.52
N ARG A 83 -24.46 1.15 -29.43
CA ARG A 83 -24.61 1.52 -30.84
C ARG A 83 -24.97 0.34 -31.76
N SER A 84 -25.36 -0.78 -31.18
CA SER A 84 -25.66 -2.01 -31.92
C SER A 84 -26.69 -1.81 -33.00
N ARG A 85 -27.73 -1.02 -32.73
CA ARG A 85 -28.79 -0.66 -33.72
C ARG A 85 -28.24 0.12 -34.91
N GLU A 86 -27.37 1.09 -34.70
CA GLU A 86 -26.73 1.85 -35.81
C GLU A 86 -25.87 0.93 -36.67
N PHE A 87 -25.10 0.03 -36.03
CA PHE A 87 -24.30 -0.95 -36.75
C PHE A 87 -25.18 -1.93 -37.54
N GLY A 88 -26.35 -2.31 -36.98
CA GLY A 88 -27.34 -3.08 -37.68
C GLY A 88 -27.86 -2.37 -38.96
N ILE A 89 -28.15 -1.07 -38.87
CA ILE A 89 -28.56 -0.24 -40.02
C ILE A 89 -27.43 -0.16 -41.07
N TYR A 90 -26.16 0.01 -40.67
CA TYR A 90 -25.04 0.04 -41.62
C TYR A 90 -24.89 -1.28 -42.38
N LEU A 91 -25.11 -2.43 -41.67
CA LEU A 91 -25.07 -3.74 -42.30
C LEU A 91 -26.28 -3.96 -43.27
N LEU A 92 -27.47 -3.44 -42.93
CA LEU A 92 -28.66 -3.47 -43.82
C LEU A 92 -28.46 -2.60 -45.05
N LEU A 93 -27.73 -1.48 -44.95
CA LEU A 93 -27.35 -0.64 -46.06
C LEU A 93 -26.23 -1.23 -46.94
N GLY A 94 -25.81 -2.48 -46.69
CA GLY A 94 -24.86 -3.21 -47.51
C GLY A 94 -23.37 -3.09 -47.10
N MET A 95 -23.06 -2.48 -45.96
CA MET A 95 -21.68 -2.44 -45.46
C MET A 95 -21.26 -3.82 -44.96
N LYS A 96 -20.04 -4.24 -45.30
CA LYS A 96 -19.47 -5.50 -44.77
C LYS A 96 -19.10 -5.34 -43.29
N LYS A 97 -19.23 -6.42 -42.48
CA LYS A 97 -18.86 -6.43 -41.05
C LYS A 97 -17.47 -5.82 -40.76
N GLY A 98 -16.48 -6.11 -41.61
CA GLY A 98 -15.13 -5.55 -41.49
C GLY A 98 -15.03 -4.06 -41.82
N GLN A 99 -15.96 -3.49 -42.59
CA GLN A 99 -16.02 -2.04 -42.83
C GLN A 99 -16.61 -1.30 -41.62
N VAL A 100 -17.65 -1.84 -41.04
CA VAL A 100 -18.26 -1.30 -39.80
C VAL A 100 -17.24 -1.34 -38.66
N ALA A 101 -16.57 -2.47 -38.47
CA ALA A 101 -15.50 -2.60 -37.45
C ALA A 101 -14.39 -1.54 -37.68
N ARG A 102 -13.93 -1.32 -38.92
CA ARG A 102 -12.91 -0.31 -39.22
C ARG A 102 -13.38 1.13 -38.94
N VAL A 103 -14.63 1.45 -39.17
CA VAL A 103 -15.20 2.78 -38.80
C VAL A 103 -15.11 2.94 -37.29
N TYR A 104 -15.60 1.95 -36.54
CA TYR A 104 -15.64 1.98 -35.10
C TYR A 104 -14.24 2.04 -34.43
N ILE A 105 -13.31 1.24 -34.93
CA ILE A 105 -11.91 1.26 -34.44
C ILE A 105 -11.28 2.63 -34.67
N ARG A 106 -11.49 3.24 -35.84
CA ARG A 106 -10.97 4.59 -36.14
C ARG A 106 -11.57 5.69 -35.28
N GLU A 107 -12.86 5.61 -34.96
CA GLU A 107 -13.51 6.53 -34.01
C GLU A 107 -12.82 6.44 -32.64
N ASN A 108 -12.61 5.22 -32.12
CA ASN A 108 -11.98 5.03 -30.81
C ASN A 108 -10.50 5.44 -30.80
N ILE A 109 -9.74 5.21 -31.87
CA ILE A 109 -8.35 5.69 -32.00
C ILE A 109 -8.30 7.22 -31.96
N MET A 110 -9.23 7.91 -32.65
CA MET A 110 -9.25 9.37 -32.64
C MET A 110 -9.60 9.91 -31.23
N LEU A 111 -10.61 9.32 -30.58
CA LEU A 111 -10.98 9.69 -29.21
C LEU A 111 -9.84 9.42 -28.21
N GLY A 112 -9.22 8.24 -28.30
CA GLY A 112 -8.07 7.88 -27.48
C GLY A 112 -6.86 8.77 -27.70
N GLY A 113 -6.58 9.16 -28.96
CA GLY A 113 -5.50 10.08 -29.27
C GLY A 113 -5.72 11.48 -28.67
N ILE A 114 -6.96 12.01 -28.75
CA ILE A 114 -7.30 13.30 -28.12
C ILE A 114 -7.17 13.18 -26.58
N ALA A 115 -7.70 12.10 -26.00
CA ALA A 115 -7.61 11.85 -24.55
C ALA A 115 -6.14 11.73 -24.08
N PHE A 116 -5.28 11.07 -24.87
CA PHE A 116 -3.85 10.97 -24.60
C PHE A 116 -3.16 12.34 -24.61
N LEU A 117 -3.42 13.17 -25.62
CA LEU A 117 -2.84 14.51 -25.71
C LEU A 117 -3.25 15.39 -24.51
N VAL A 118 -4.54 15.41 -24.17
CA VAL A 118 -5.05 16.13 -22.99
C VAL A 118 -4.44 15.53 -21.72
N GLY A 119 -4.39 14.20 -21.63
CA GLY A 119 -3.82 13.48 -20.51
C GLY A 119 -2.32 13.75 -20.31
N SER A 120 -1.54 13.83 -21.39
CA SER A 120 -0.11 14.16 -21.31
C SER A 120 0.13 15.56 -20.73
N VAL A 121 -0.70 16.55 -21.11
CA VAL A 121 -0.61 17.91 -20.54
C VAL A 121 -0.97 17.91 -19.05
N LEU A 122 -2.06 17.23 -18.67
CA LEU A 122 -2.44 17.06 -17.25
C LEU A 122 -1.41 16.26 -16.48
N GLY A 123 -0.75 15.31 -17.13
CA GLY A 123 0.27 14.45 -16.56
C GLY A 123 1.49 15.22 -16.05
N VAL A 124 1.90 16.27 -16.75
CA VAL A 124 2.98 17.17 -16.30
C VAL A 124 2.63 17.85 -14.97
N PHE A 125 1.36 18.24 -14.76
CA PHE A 125 0.91 18.79 -13.48
C PHE A 125 0.89 17.73 -12.37
N PHE A 126 0.39 16.53 -12.66
CA PHE A 126 0.41 15.42 -11.70
C PHE A 126 1.83 14.97 -11.36
N GLN A 127 2.76 15.01 -12.32
CA GLN A 127 4.18 14.77 -12.09
C GLN A 127 4.73 15.75 -11.03
N GLN A 128 4.43 17.05 -11.15
CA GLN A 128 4.90 18.05 -10.18
C GLN A 128 4.38 17.76 -8.76
N ILE A 129 3.11 17.36 -8.65
CA ILE A 129 2.51 16.98 -7.35
C ILE A 129 3.24 15.76 -6.79
N LEU A 130 3.47 14.74 -7.62
CA LEU A 130 4.11 13.49 -7.21
C LEU A 130 5.57 13.72 -6.80
N CYS A 131 6.35 14.45 -7.59
CA CYS A 131 7.73 14.83 -7.25
C CYS A 131 7.77 15.65 -5.95
N SER A 132 6.86 16.63 -5.79
CA SER A 132 6.78 17.41 -4.55
C SER A 132 6.52 16.55 -3.31
N VAL A 133 5.69 15.53 -3.42
CA VAL A 133 5.43 14.58 -2.32
C VAL A 133 6.69 13.78 -2.01
N ILE A 134 7.37 13.24 -3.03
CA ILE A 134 8.59 12.44 -2.85
C ILE A 134 9.72 13.31 -2.29
N ASP A 135 9.97 14.50 -2.85
CA ASP A 135 10.99 15.44 -2.38
C ASP A 135 10.75 15.81 -0.91
N SER A 136 9.48 16.03 -0.53
CA SER A 136 9.11 16.30 0.87
C SER A 136 9.39 15.09 1.79
N MET A 137 9.14 13.87 1.32
CA MET A 137 9.44 12.66 2.09
C MET A 137 10.95 12.48 2.31
N VAL A 138 11.76 12.71 1.29
CA VAL A 138 13.22 12.49 1.31
C VAL A 138 13.99 13.71 1.84
N ARG A 139 13.31 14.81 2.19
CA ARG A 139 13.90 16.11 2.61
C ARG A 139 14.79 16.78 1.55
N ILE A 140 14.56 16.50 0.28
CA ILE A 140 15.20 17.23 -0.81
C ILE A 140 14.49 18.59 -0.96
N PRO A 141 15.23 19.71 -1.10
CA PRO A 141 14.59 21.00 -1.30
C PRO A 141 13.80 20.99 -2.62
N TYR A 142 12.49 21.21 -2.50
CA TYR A 142 11.60 21.23 -3.65
C TYR A 142 12.03 22.30 -4.66
N SER A 143 12.26 21.86 -5.88
CA SER A 143 12.48 22.77 -7.01
C SER A 143 11.37 22.59 -8.04
N PHE A 144 10.65 23.67 -8.34
CA PHE A 144 9.64 23.64 -9.40
C PHE A 144 10.32 23.39 -10.75
N ARG A 145 10.12 22.20 -11.32
CA ARG A 145 10.75 21.77 -12.58
C ARG A 145 9.68 21.36 -13.58
N LEU A 146 9.30 22.27 -14.44
CA LEU A 146 8.48 21.90 -15.60
C LEU A 146 9.40 21.20 -16.62
N SER A 147 9.69 19.93 -16.40
CA SER A 147 10.48 19.14 -17.33
C SER A 147 9.58 18.28 -18.21
N TRP A 148 9.58 18.57 -19.49
CA TRP A 148 9.00 17.68 -20.47
C TRP A 148 10.12 16.76 -20.97
N ASP A 149 10.12 15.50 -20.53
CA ASP A 149 11.04 14.50 -21.04
C ASP A 149 10.37 13.69 -22.16
N TYR A 150 11.01 13.68 -23.33
CA TYR A 150 10.50 12.91 -24.48
C TYR A 150 10.53 11.39 -24.23
N ARG A 151 11.41 10.90 -23.35
CA ARG A 151 11.52 9.49 -22.97
C ARG A 151 10.30 9.05 -22.20
N THR A 152 9.90 9.81 -21.19
CA THR A 152 8.65 9.60 -20.43
C THR A 152 7.45 9.60 -21.38
N TRP A 153 7.36 10.59 -22.27
CA TRP A 153 6.27 10.67 -23.22
C TRP A 153 6.20 9.46 -24.15
N LEU A 154 7.35 8.99 -24.65
CA LEU A 154 7.44 7.81 -25.52
C LEU A 154 7.05 6.53 -24.78
N MET A 155 7.51 6.36 -23.54
CA MET A 155 7.18 5.22 -22.70
C MET A 155 5.68 5.16 -22.40
N THR A 156 5.10 6.27 -21.95
CA THR A 156 3.65 6.38 -21.68
C THR A 156 2.84 6.16 -22.95
N PHE A 157 3.27 6.70 -24.10
CA PHE A 157 2.63 6.44 -25.37
C PHE A 157 2.67 4.96 -25.74
N GLY A 158 3.80 4.30 -25.53
CA GLY A 158 3.96 2.86 -25.77
C GLY A 158 3.03 2.01 -24.91
N CYS A 159 2.96 2.29 -23.61
CA CYS A 159 2.05 1.62 -22.67
C CYS A 159 0.58 1.86 -23.05
N TYR A 160 0.21 3.09 -23.32
CA TYR A 160 -1.15 3.47 -23.69
C TYR A 160 -1.58 2.85 -25.03
N ALA A 161 -0.72 2.92 -26.05
CA ALA A 161 -0.96 2.30 -27.35
C ALA A 161 -1.05 0.77 -27.23
N GLY A 162 -0.21 0.15 -26.40
CA GLY A 162 -0.27 -1.29 -26.09
C GLY A 162 -1.62 -1.69 -25.50
N CYS A 163 -2.15 -0.92 -24.53
CA CYS A 163 -3.48 -1.13 -23.97
C CYS A 163 -4.58 -1.09 -25.05
N TYR A 164 -4.50 -0.11 -25.97
CA TYR A 164 -5.45 -0.01 -27.08
C TYR A 164 -5.33 -1.19 -28.06
N LEU A 165 -4.13 -1.60 -28.41
CA LEU A 165 -3.90 -2.76 -29.28
C LEU A 165 -4.51 -4.03 -28.68
N LEU A 166 -4.27 -4.31 -27.40
CA LEU A 166 -4.86 -5.46 -26.70
C LEU A 166 -6.40 -5.40 -26.70
N ALA A 167 -6.96 -4.22 -26.42
CA ALA A 167 -8.41 -4.01 -26.44
C ALA A 167 -9.02 -4.22 -27.83
N PHE A 168 -8.39 -3.72 -28.89
CA PHE A 168 -8.88 -3.88 -30.27
C PHE A 168 -8.75 -5.29 -30.81
N PHE A 169 -7.69 -6.01 -30.42
CA PHE A 169 -7.53 -7.42 -30.78
C PHE A 169 -8.75 -8.22 -30.30
N ARG A 170 -9.11 -8.05 -29.04
CA ARG A 170 -10.25 -8.73 -28.45
C ARG A 170 -11.60 -8.25 -29.00
N CYS A 171 -11.74 -6.95 -29.28
CA CYS A 171 -12.94 -6.38 -29.89
C CYS A 171 -13.16 -6.87 -31.32
N GLY A 172 -12.09 -7.02 -32.12
CA GLY A 172 -12.16 -7.55 -33.50
C GLY A 172 -12.75 -8.95 -33.58
N PHE A 173 -12.44 -9.83 -32.61
CA PHE A 173 -13.06 -11.15 -32.49
C PHE A 173 -14.57 -11.05 -32.17
N SER A 174 -14.98 -10.10 -31.34
CA SER A 174 -16.37 -9.88 -30.98
C SER A 174 -17.21 -9.47 -32.21
N PHE A 175 -16.70 -8.53 -33.03
CA PHE A 175 -17.38 -8.12 -34.28
C PHE A 175 -17.59 -9.23 -35.29
N ARG A 176 -16.66 -10.17 -35.40
CA ARG A 176 -16.77 -11.33 -36.31
C ARG A 176 -17.93 -12.26 -35.95
N LYS A 177 -18.23 -12.40 -34.66
CA LYS A 177 -19.28 -13.28 -34.11
C LYS A 177 -20.67 -12.65 -34.10
N MET A 178 -20.83 -11.35 -34.35
CA MET A 178 -22.12 -10.67 -34.26
C MET A 178 -23.06 -11.03 -35.41
N ASN A 179 -24.33 -11.29 -35.07
CA ASN A 179 -25.44 -11.50 -36.02
C ASN A 179 -26.31 -10.26 -36.11
N ILE A 180 -26.76 -9.89 -37.36
CA ILE A 180 -27.58 -8.73 -37.60
C ILE A 180 -28.88 -8.77 -36.78
N ASN A 181 -29.50 -9.94 -36.66
CA ASN A 181 -30.73 -10.14 -35.92
C ASN A 181 -30.59 -9.89 -34.42
N GLU A 182 -29.43 -10.24 -33.87
CA GLU A 182 -29.09 -9.97 -32.47
C GLU A 182 -28.85 -8.48 -32.19
N LEU A 183 -28.14 -7.80 -33.10
CA LEU A 183 -27.88 -6.36 -33.04
C LEU A 183 -29.17 -5.53 -33.04
N MET A 184 -30.13 -5.89 -33.87
CA MET A 184 -31.41 -5.20 -33.98
C MET A 184 -32.36 -5.45 -32.80
N LYS A 185 -32.25 -6.61 -32.17
CA LYS A 185 -33.11 -7.00 -31.03
C LYS A 185 -32.52 -6.62 -29.67
N GLN A 186 -31.24 -6.24 -29.59
CA GLN A 186 -30.52 -6.00 -28.35
C GLN A 186 -31.12 -4.87 -27.51
N ASP A 187 -31.59 -3.80 -28.14
CA ASP A 187 -32.30 -2.66 -27.53
C ASP A 187 -33.67 -3.03 -26.91
N ARG A 188 -34.30 -4.10 -27.42
CA ARG A 188 -35.64 -4.55 -27.00
C ARG A 188 -35.65 -5.79 -26.14
N LYS A 189 -34.49 -6.43 -25.90
CA LYS A 189 -34.41 -7.57 -24.99
C LYS A 189 -34.75 -7.09 -23.56
N ASN A 190 -35.97 -7.43 -23.15
CA ASN A 190 -36.29 -7.37 -21.72
C ASN A 190 -35.42 -8.36 -20.98
N GLU A 191 -34.71 -7.87 -19.97
CA GLU A 191 -33.95 -8.72 -19.08
C GLU A 191 -34.94 -9.65 -18.33
N GLU A 192 -34.92 -10.91 -18.68
CA GLU A 192 -35.78 -11.91 -18.00
C GLU A 192 -35.29 -12.06 -16.56
N ILE A 193 -36.22 -11.98 -15.60
CA ILE A 193 -35.94 -12.09 -14.16
C ILE A 193 -35.85 -13.57 -13.71
N VAL A 194 -35.78 -14.52 -14.64
CA VAL A 194 -35.72 -15.95 -14.31
C VAL A 194 -34.26 -16.42 -14.26
N GLU A 195 -33.78 -16.83 -13.09
CA GLU A 195 -32.50 -17.51 -12.96
C GLU A 195 -32.67 -19.05 -13.10
N LYS A 196 -31.80 -19.65 -13.92
CA LYS A 196 -31.64 -21.11 -13.92
C LYS A 196 -30.92 -21.53 -12.63
N HIS A 197 -31.43 -22.56 -11.95
CA HIS A 197 -30.86 -23.10 -10.70
C HIS A 197 -30.82 -22.10 -9.52
N GLU A 198 -31.88 -21.32 -9.31
CA GLU A 198 -32.00 -20.31 -8.26
C GLU A 198 -31.81 -20.88 -6.84
N GLU A 199 -32.25 -22.11 -6.58
CA GLU A 199 -32.13 -22.74 -5.26
C GLU A 199 -30.67 -22.99 -4.85
N TRP A 200 -29.86 -23.48 -5.76
CA TRP A 200 -28.44 -23.70 -5.52
C TRP A 200 -27.65 -22.39 -5.33
N LYS A 201 -27.99 -21.38 -6.10
CA LYS A 201 -27.30 -20.07 -6.01
C LYS A 201 -27.57 -19.33 -4.71
N ARG A 202 -28.66 -19.62 -4.01
CA ARG A 202 -28.92 -19.05 -2.68
C ARG A 202 -27.93 -19.51 -1.63
N ILE A 203 -27.44 -20.75 -1.73
CA ILE A 203 -26.47 -21.32 -0.81
C ILE A 203 -25.13 -20.58 -0.93
N LEU A 204 -24.87 -19.95 -2.09
CA LEU A 204 -23.60 -19.22 -2.31
C LEU A 204 -23.45 -18.00 -1.39
N LEU A 205 -24.53 -17.33 -0.97
CA LEU A 205 -24.43 -16.20 -0.06
C LEU A 205 -23.96 -16.60 1.36
N PRO A 206 -24.60 -17.52 2.07
CA PRO A 206 -24.10 -17.97 3.36
C PRO A 206 -22.71 -18.61 3.24
N MET A 207 -22.43 -19.34 2.16
CA MET A 207 -21.10 -19.90 1.89
C MET A 207 -20.04 -18.80 1.72
N ALA A 208 -20.33 -17.72 0.98
CA ALA A 208 -19.43 -16.61 0.83
C ALA A 208 -19.16 -15.88 2.17
N VAL A 209 -20.19 -15.74 3.01
CA VAL A 209 -20.03 -15.15 4.36
C VAL A 209 -19.15 -16.05 5.25
N ILE A 210 -19.35 -17.36 5.20
CA ILE A 210 -18.52 -18.33 5.94
C ILE A 210 -17.08 -18.25 5.45
N PHE A 211 -16.84 -18.21 4.13
CA PHE A 211 -15.49 -18.07 3.58
C PHE A 211 -14.84 -16.74 3.98
N LEU A 212 -15.57 -15.63 4.01
CA LEU A 212 -15.02 -14.37 4.51
C LEU A 212 -14.56 -14.48 5.98
N ILE A 213 -15.34 -15.17 6.81
CA ILE A 213 -15.00 -15.39 8.23
C ILE A 213 -13.76 -16.30 8.34
N LEU A 214 -13.72 -17.39 7.56
CA LEU A 214 -12.56 -18.30 7.52
C LEU A 214 -11.31 -17.61 7.02
N PHE A 215 -11.41 -16.80 5.98
CA PHE A 215 -10.27 -16.02 5.48
C PHE A 215 -9.76 -14.99 6.49
N TRP A 216 -10.63 -14.44 7.35
CA TRP A 216 -10.17 -13.57 8.44
C TRP A 216 -9.32 -14.33 9.47
N GLY A 217 -9.71 -15.58 9.80
CA GLY A 217 -8.89 -16.43 10.67
C GLY A 217 -7.56 -16.82 10.00
N MET A 218 -7.57 -17.15 8.72
CA MET A 218 -6.37 -17.51 7.97
C MET A 218 -5.41 -16.32 7.83
N PHE A 219 -5.93 -15.10 7.68
CA PHE A 219 -5.13 -13.90 7.48
C PHE A 219 -4.16 -13.61 8.64
N THR A 220 -4.51 -14.01 9.86
CA THR A 220 -3.65 -13.83 11.05
C THR A 220 -2.47 -14.82 11.13
N HIS A 221 -2.44 -15.83 10.26
CA HIS A 221 -1.46 -16.91 10.26
C HIS A 221 -0.73 -17.08 8.91
N LEU A 222 -0.73 -16.06 8.07
CA LEU A 222 -0.03 -16.09 6.78
C LEU A 222 1.48 -15.98 7.00
N ASN A 223 2.21 -17.05 6.72
CA ASN A 223 3.67 -17.11 6.92
C ASN A 223 4.45 -17.29 5.62
N SER A 224 3.78 -17.52 4.49
CA SER A 224 4.46 -17.78 3.22
C SER A 224 3.85 -16.96 2.07
N THR A 225 4.70 -16.56 1.12
CA THR A 225 4.26 -15.84 -0.09
C THR A 225 3.20 -16.61 -0.88
N GLY A 226 3.29 -17.95 -0.92
CA GLY A 226 2.29 -18.79 -1.57
C GLY A 226 0.91 -18.72 -0.90
N GLU A 227 0.88 -18.68 0.43
CA GLU A 227 -0.35 -18.52 1.20
C GLU A 227 -1.00 -17.15 0.96
N ILE A 228 -0.19 -16.09 0.85
CA ILE A 228 -0.69 -14.74 0.54
C ILE A 228 -1.34 -14.70 -0.83
N ILE A 229 -0.72 -15.29 -1.85
CA ILE A 229 -1.29 -15.37 -3.21
C ILE A 229 -2.59 -16.17 -3.21
N LEU A 230 -2.62 -17.33 -2.55
CA LEU A 230 -3.81 -18.17 -2.42
C LEU A 230 -4.95 -17.43 -1.70
N PHE A 231 -4.61 -16.71 -0.63
CA PHE A 231 -5.55 -15.87 0.11
C PHE A 231 -6.17 -14.79 -0.80
N LEU A 232 -5.37 -14.05 -1.56
CA LEU A 232 -5.87 -13.00 -2.46
C LEU A 232 -6.77 -13.55 -3.55
N ILE A 233 -6.40 -14.69 -4.17
CA ILE A 233 -7.24 -15.36 -5.17
C ILE A 233 -8.55 -15.81 -4.53
N GLY A 234 -8.49 -16.44 -3.36
CA GLY A 234 -9.65 -16.90 -2.62
C GLY A 234 -10.58 -15.75 -2.21
N LEU A 235 -10.04 -14.62 -1.78
CA LEU A 235 -10.80 -13.43 -1.43
C LEU A 235 -11.57 -12.87 -2.64
N VAL A 236 -10.89 -12.72 -3.78
CA VAL A 236 -11.53 -12.25 -5.03
C VAL A 236 -12.65 -13.21 -5.44
N LEU A 237 -12.40 -14.51 -5.43
CA LEU A 237 -13.41 -15.51 -5.76
C LEU A 237 -14.62 -15.43 -4.81
N THR A 238 -14.39 -15.24 -3.52
CA THR A 238 -15.44 -15.09 -2.52
C THR A 238 -16.29 -13.84 -2.73
N ILE A 239 -15.70 -12.74 -3.17
CA ILE A 239 -16.44 -11.52 -3.54
C ILE A 239 -17.39 -11.80 -4.71
N TYR A 240 -16.96 -12.54 -5.73
CA TYR A 240 -17.84 -12.93 -6.84
C TYR A 240 -18.97 -13.87 -6.40
N LEU A 241 -18.69 -14.84 -5.53
CA LEU A 241 -19.69 -15.71 -4.95
C LEU A 241 -20.71 -14.93 -4.14
N PHE A 242 -20.28 -13.92 -3.39
CA PHE A 242 -21.17 -13.04 -2.62
C PHE A 242 -22.17 -12.32 -3.52
N TYR A 243 -21.75 -11.69 -4.61
CA TYR A 243 -22.68 -11.01 -5.53
C TYR A 243 -23.61 -11.96 -6.26
N THR A 244 -23.14 -13.15 -6.61
CA THR A 244 -23.97 -14.19 -7.21
C THR A 244 -25.07 -14.64 -6.22
N GLY A 245 -24.70 -14.83 -4.97
CA GLY A 245 -25.64 -15.20 -3.90
C GLY A 245 -26.63 -14.08 -3.58
N VAL A 246 -26.16 -12.82 -3.46
CA VAL A 246 -27.04 -11.64 -3.24
C VAL A 246 -28.06 -11.51 -4.36
N SER A 247 -27.64 -11.66 -5.62
CA SER A 247 -28.56 -11.66 -6.78
C SER A 247 -29.69 -12.69 -6.61
N ALA A 248 -29.34 -13.94 -6.31
CA ALA A 248 -30.31 -15.01 -6.14
C ALA A 248 -31.26 -14.75 -4.95
N TRP A 249 -30.76 -14.23 -3.84
CA TRP A 249 -31.56 -13.87 -2.67
C TRP A 249 -32.60 -12.76 -2.95
N ILE A 250 -32.16 -11.68 -3.63
CA ILE A 250 -33.04 -10.55 -3.96
C ILE A 250 -34.12 -11.02 -4.94
N ILE A 251 -33.78 -11.80 -5.97
CA ILE A 251 -34.75 -12.34 -6.92
C ILE A 251 -35.79 -13.21 -6.21
N CYS A 252 -35.34 -14.09 -5.30
CA CYS A 252 -36.22 -14.89 -4.50
C CYS A 252 -37.15 -14.07 -3.61
N TYR A 253 -36.62 -13.04 -2.93
CA TYR A 253 -37.42 -12.16 -2.07
C TYR A 253 -38.54 -11.46 -2.86
N VAL A 254 -38.20 -10.95 -4.05
CA VAL A 254 -39.18 -10.32 -4.96
C VAL A 254 -40.22 -11.32 -5.44
N ARG A 255 -39.81 -12.54 -5.81
CA ARG A 255 -40.71 -13.61 -6.31
C ARG A 255 -41.64 -14.14 -5.25
N ARG A 256 -41.16 -14.30 -4.00
CA ARG A 256 -41.96 -14.78 -2.85
C ARG A 256 -42.90 -13.75 -2.25
N LYS A 257 -43.02 -12.55 -2.88
CA LYS A 257 -43.86 -11.43 -2.40
C LYS A 257 -43.60 -11.09 -0.93
N GLY A 258 -42.32 -10.94 -0.55
CA GLY A 258 -41.90 -10.68 0.83
C GLY A 258 -42.68 -9.54 1.51
N LYS A 259 -42.80 -9.59 2.83
CA LYS A 259 -43.53 -8.58 3.62
C LYS A 259 -42.97 -7.15 3.34
N GLY A 260 -43.85 -6.19 3.01
CA GLY A 260 -43.48 -4.79 2.78
C GLY A 260 -43.02 -4.44 1.34
N ILE A 261 -43.01 -5.37 0.38
CA ILE A 261 -42.65 -5.07 -1.02
C ILE A 261 -43.64 -4.08 -1.65
N TYR A 262 -44.92 -4.15 -1.33
CA TYR A 262 -45.94 -3.29 -1.91
C TYR A 262 -46.08 -1.92 -1.25
N GLN A 263 -45.22 -1.60 -0.28
CA GLN A 263 -45.23 -0.28 0.37
C GLN A 263 -44.50 0.78 -0.49
N GLY A 264 -45.24 1.75 -0.99
CA GLY A 264 -44.71 2.88 -1.77
C GLY A 264 -43.96 2.43 -3.04
N GLN A 265 -42.74 2.93 -3.22
CA GLN A 265 -41.92 2.71 -4.44
C GLN A 265 -40.99 1.49 -4.33
N ARG A 266 -41.07 0.69 -3.24
CA ARG A 266 -40.11 -0.40 -2.95
C ARG A 266 -40.13 -1.52 -3.98
N LEU A 267 -41.29 -1.90 -4.49
CA LEU A 267 -41.42 -2.95 -5.52
C LEU A 267 -40.64 -2.56 -6.78
N PHE A 268 -40.78 -1.34 -7.24
CA PHE A 268 -40.09 -0.85 -8.43
C PHE A 268 -38.58 -0.84 -8.23
N LEU A 269 -38.10 -0.29 -7.09
CA LEU A 269 -36.68 -0.26 -6.76
C LEU A 269 -36.07 -1.66 -6.66
N LEU A 270 -36.68 -2.56 -5.91
CA LEU A 270 -36.19 -3.93 -5.74
C LEU A 270 -36.16 -4.72 -7.04
N ARG A 271 -37.18 -4.54 -7.88
CA ARG A 271 -37.26 -5.23 -9.18
C ARG A 271 -36.18 -4.71 -10.15
N GLN A 272 -35.93 -3.40 -10.17
CA GLN A 272 -34.86 -2.79 -10.91
C GLN A 272 -33.48 -3.26 -10.39
N PHE A 273 -33.33 -3.27 -9.07
CA PHE A 273 -32.08 -3.68 -8.41
C PHE A 273 -31.78 -5.16 -8.67
N ALA A 274 -32.79 -6.05 -8.54
CA ALA A 274 -32.68 -7.47 -8.84
C ALA A 274 -32.22 -7.76 -10.27
N SER A 275 -32.90 -7.12 -11.25
CA SER A 275 -32.54 -7.27 -12.66
C SER A 275 -31.12 -6.82 -12.93
N LYS A 276 -30.70 -5.71 -12.34
CA LYS A 276 -29.40 -5.11 -12.61
C LYS A 276 -28.25 -5.81 -11.87
N ILE A 277 -28.41 -6.20 -10.62
CA ILE A 277 -27.39 -6.98 -9.91
C ILE A 277 -27.07 -8.27 -10.65
N ARG A 278 -28.06 -8.94 -11.21
CA ARG A 278 -27.86 -10.16 -11.98
C ARG A 278 -26.97 -9.93 -13.21
N THR A 279 -27.25 -8.87 -13.99
CA THR A 279 -26.46 -8.57 -15.19
C THR A 279 -25.08 -8.02 -14.86
N MET A 280 -24.93 -7.42 -13.68
CA MET A 280 -23.73 -6.72 -13.24
C MET A 280 -22.92 -7.46 -12.17
N GLN A 281 -23.29 -8.68 -11.77
CA GLN A 281 -22.60 -9.38 -10.66
C GLN A 281 -21.09 -9.49 -10.86
N PHE A 282 -20.63 -9.74 -12.09
CA PHE A 282 -19.21 -9.76 -12.41
C PHE A 282 -18.57 -8.37 -12.24
N THR A 283 -19.20 -7.34 -12.78
CA THR A 283 -18.70 -5.96 -12.68
C THR A 283 -18.67 -5.48 -11.23
N LEU A 284 -19.71 -5.74 -10.44
CA LEU A 284 -19.75 -5.39 -9.02
C LEU A 284 -18.66 -6.12 -8.23
N GLY A 285 -18.42 -7.40 -8.54
CA GLY A 285 -17.31 -8.16 -7.94
C GLY A 285 -15.94 -7.54 -8.25
N THR A 286 -15.68 -7.22 -9.51
CA THR A 286 -14.45 -6.54 -9.94
C THR A 286 -14.29 -5.18 -9.25
N LEU A 287 -15.35 -4.37 -9.21
CA LEU A 287 -15.34 -3.06 -8.56
C LEU A 287 -15.03 -3.16 -7.07
N THR A 288 -15.67 -4.10 -6.36
CA THR A 288 -15.40 -4.32 -4.94
C THR A 288 -13.95 -4.74 -4.71
N SER A 289 -13.41 -5.62 -5.55
CA SER A 289 -12.01 -6.04 -5.46
C SER A 289 -11.06 -4.86 -5.69
N LEU A 290 -11.30 -4.01 -6.69
CA LEU A 290 -10.49 -2.82 -6.95
C LEU A 290 -10.57 -1.81 -5.80
N PHE A 291 -11.76 -1.58 -5.25
CA PHE A 291 -11.95 -0.71 -4.09
C PHE A 291 -11.26 -1.26 -2.83
N THR A 292 -11.34 -2.56 -2.60
CA THR A 292 -10.65 -3.21 -1.49
C THR A 292 -9.14 -3.02 -1.60
N LEU A 293 -8.56 -3.27 -2.78
CA LEU A 293 -7.12 -3.06 -3.04
C LEU A 293 -6.71 -1.60 -2.90
N ALA A 294 -7.55 -0.66 -3.37
CA ALA A 294 -7.29 0.77 -3.26
C ALA A 294 -7.26 1.24 -1.79
N LEU A 295 -8.24 0.81 -0.99
CA LEU A 295 -8.31 1.13 0.43
C LEU A 295 -7.16 0.51 1.23
N LEU A 296 -6.79 -0.74 0.92
CA LEU A 296 -5.63 -1.39 1.52
C LEU A 296 -4.35 -0.65 1.19
N GLY A 297 -4.10 -0.36 -0.10
CA GLY A 297 -2.91 0.35 -0.55
C GLY A 297 -2.76 1.72 0.10
N ALA A 298 -3.83 2.52 0.17
CA ALA A 298 -3.82 3.82 0.83
C ALA A 298 -3.55 3.69 2.34
N SER A 299 -4.22 2.75 3.03
CA SER A 299 -4.05 2.57 4.47
C SER A 299 -2.63 2.11 4.83
N VAL A 300 -2.08 1.18 4.06
CA VAL A 300 -0.69 0.72 4.24
C VAL A 300 0.29 1.86 3.98
N ALA A 301 0.06 2.68 2.93
CA ALA A 301 0.89 3.84 2.64
C ALA A 301 0.90 4.84 3.82
N PHE A 302 -0.24 5.15 4.42
CA PHE A 302 -0.32 6.02 5.60
C PHE A 302 0.39 5.42 6.82
N MET A 303 0.29 4.11 7.03
CA MET A 303 1.02 3.42 8.11
C MET A 303 2.54 3.58 7.96
N PHE A 304 3.06 3.35 6.78
CA PHE A 304 4.50 3.51 6.51
C PHE A 304 4.94 4.98 6.62
N CYS A 305 4.11 5.92 6.18
CA CYS A 305 4.40 7.35 6.32
C CYS A 305 4.50 7.79 7.78
N ASP A 306 3.62 7.27 8.66
CA ASP A 306 3.69 7.55 10.10
C ASP A 306 4.90 6.89 10.76
N TYR A 307 5.23 5.66 10.37
CA TYR A 307 6.46 4.99 10.77
C TYR A 307 7.69 5.84 10.43
N GLU A 308 7.78 6.30 9.18
CA GLU A 308 8.87 7.17 8.73
C GLU A 308 9.04 8.42 9.60
N ASN A 309 7.93 9.10 9.91
CA ASN A 309 7.98 10.35 10.65
C ASN A 309 8.29 10.17 12.15
N THR A 310 7.92 9.04 12.73
CA THR A 310 7.99 8.80 14.18
C THR A 310 9.17 7.93 14.55
N ALA A 311 9.33 6.79 13.88
CA ALA A 311 10.29 5.77 14.26
C ALA A 311 11.73 6.10 13.80
N LEU A 312 11.90 6.67 12.59
CA LEU A 312 13.25 6.97 12.09
C LEU A 312 14.00 7.99 12.95
N LYS A 313 13.31 8.97 13.51
CA LYS A 313 13.94 9.93 14.42
C LYS A 313 14.40 9.29 15.74
N ALA A 314 13.63 8.32 16.23
CA ALA A 314 13.97 7.60 17.46
C ALA A 314 15.06 6.54 17.23
N LYS A 315 15.26 6.13 15.97
CA LYS A 315 16.22 5.10 15.58
C LYS A 315 17.66 5.61 15.61
N PHE A 316 17.89 6.88 15.26
CA PHE A 316 19.20 7.50 15.20
C PHE A 316 19.27 8.71 16.15
N PRO A 317 19.46 8.48 17.47
CA PRO A 317 19.47 9.55 18.46
C PRO A 317 20.71 10.44 18.39
N PHE A 318 21.89 9.90 18.02
CA PHE A 318 23.12 10.64 17.85
C PHE A 318 23.27 11.18 16.44
N ASP A 319 23.99 12.30 16.27
CA ASP A 319 24.27 12.84 14.94
C ASP A 319 25.23 11.95 14.15
N VAL A 320 26.28 11.44 14.84
CA VAL A 320 27.21 10.45 14.29
C VAL A 320 27.47 9.38 15.35
N LEU A 321 27.47 8.11 14.95
CA LEU A 321 27.94 6.99 15.74
C LEU A 321 28.92 6.17 14.91
N ILE A 322 30.13 6.00 15.45
CA ILE A 322 31.21 5.24 14.80
C ILE A 322 31.48 3.99 15.61
N TYR A 323 31.51 2.86 14.93
CA TYR A 323 31.80 1.55 15.50
C TYR A 323 33.24 1.13 15.16
N SER A 324 33.94 0.49 16.11
CA SER A 324 35.23 -0.17 15.88
C SER A 324 35.27 -1.49 16.62
N ASP A 325 35.65 -2.57 15.94
CA ASP A 325 35.91 -3.89 16.52
C ASP A 325 37.19 -3.89 17.36
N GLN A 326 38.07 -2.90 17.19
CA GLN A 326 39.26 -2.69 17.97
C GLN A 326 38.88 -2.06 19.33
N VAL A 327 38.93 -2.88 20.38
CA VAL A 327 38.55 -2.45 21.73
C VAL A 327 39.33 -1.27 22.27
N GLN A 328 40.57 -1.09 21.83
CA GLN A 328 41.46 0.00 22.29
C GLN A 328 41.48 1.19 21.32
N ASP A 329 40.71 1.15 20.28
CA ASP A 329 40.62 2.25 19.33
C ASP A 329 40.27 3.56 20.04
N ASP A 330 41.08 4.58 19.84
CA ASP A 330 40.86 5.93 20.38
C ASP A 330 40.16 6.86 19.42
N PHE A 331 39.87 6.38 18.21
CA PHE A 331 39.20 7.16 17.14
C PHE A 331 39.88 8.48 16.83
N GLN A 332 41.24 8.50 16.80
CA GLN A 332 41.98 9.74 16.63
C GLN A 332 41.75 10.36 15.26
N ASP A 333 41.82 9.53 14.20
CA ASP A 333 41.67 9.98 12.82
C ASP A 333 40.25 10.49 12.55
N GLU A 334 39.26 9.77 13.06
CA GLU A 334 37.85 10.17 12.97
C GLU A 334 37.58 11.47 13.75
N LYS A 335 38.15 11.62 14.94
CA LYS A 335 38.05 12.86 15.73
C LYS A 335 38.66 14.03 15.02
N GLU A 336 39.83 13.86 14.38
CA GLU A 336 40.46 14.91 13.59
C GLU A 336 39.58 15.34 12.42
N VAL A 337 39.04 14.40 11.67
CA VAL A 337 38.10 14.69 10.57
C VAL A 337 36.85 15.40 11.09
N LEU A 338 36.26 14.91 12.18
CA LEU A 338 35.06 15.52 12.76
C LEU A 338 35.32 16.95 13.26
N GLN A 339 36.46 17.21 13.88
CA GLN A 339 36.82 18.55 14.37
C GLN A 339 37.17 19.54 13.23
N GLN A 340 37.68 19.03 12.10
CA GLN A 340 38.00 19.86 10.94
C GLN A 340 36.78 20.20 10.11
N GLU A 341 35.84 19.25 9.98
CA GLU A 341 34.73 19.37 9.04
C GLU A 341 33.41 19.81 9.68
N ALA A 342 33.22 19.56 11.00
CA ALA A 342 31.97 19.82 11.68
C ALA A 342 32.12 20.60 12.97
N ASP A 343 31.13 21.39 13.36
CA ASP A 343 31.07 22.07 14.65
C ASP A 343 30.58 21.09 15.74
N VAL A 344 31.53 20.43 16.35
CA VAL A 344 31.24 19.39 17.36
C VAL A 344 30.81 20.03 18.67
N LYS A 345 29.71 19.54 19.23
CA LYS A 345 29.21 19.92 20.56
C LYS A 345 29.77 19.03 21.65
N GLU A 346 29.68 17.73 21.48
CA GLU A 346 30.14 16.73 22.45
C GLU A 346 30.54 15.44 21.71
N MET A 347 31.60 14.79 22.15
CA MET A 347 32.03 13.47 21.69
C MET A 347 32.28 12.58 22.90
N LEU A 348 31.75 11.36 22.85
CA LEU A 348 31.94 10.39 23.91
C LEU A 348 32.34 9.03 23.34
N ARG A 349 33.56 8.60 23.69
CA ARG A 349 34.00 7.22 23.46
C ARG A 349 33.53 6.34 24.61
N TYR A 350 33.01 5.17 24.29
CA TYR A 350 32.61 4.17 25.26
C TYR A 350 32.89 2.75 24.77
N ARG A 351 32.82 1.79 25.65
CA ARG A 351 33.07 0.36 25.36
C ARG A 351 31.86 -0.46 25.68
N ILE A 352 31.63 -1.47 24.87
CA ILE A 352 30.64 -2.51 25.10
C ILE A 352 31.38 -3.77 25.53
N TYR A 353 30.81 -4.48 26.46
CA TYR A 353 31.40 -5.66 27.09
C TYR A 353 30.52 -6.89 26.84
N THR A 354 31.12 -8.08 26.95
CA THR A 354 30.40 -9.36 26.89
C THR A 354 31.00 -10.34 27.89
N ASP A 355 30.15 -11.19 28.43
CA ASP A 355 30.56 -12.38 29.20
C ASP A 355 30.47 -13.67 28.39
N GLN A 356 30.20 -13.56 27.07
CA GLN A 356 30.01 -14.65 26.15
C GLN A 356 28.84 -15.59 26.50
N LYS A 357 27.85 -15.10 27.23
CA LYS A 357 26.59 -15.78 27.54
C LYS A 357 25.46 -15.19 26.66
N ASP A 358 24.33 -15.89 26.61
CA ASP A 358 23.16 -15.58 25.82
C ASP A 358 21.86 -15.62 26.63
N GLN A 359 21.94 -15.29 27.93
CA GLN A 359 20.83 -15.49 28.87
C GLN A 359 19.62 -14.61 28.54
N VAL A 360 19.85 -13.29 28.38
CA VAL A 360 18.81 -12.33 28.05
C VAL A 360 18.32 -12.55 26.60
N ASN A 361 19.24 -12.83 25.68
CA ASN A 361 18.93 -13.12 24.29
C ASN A 361 18.01 -14.35 24.17
N THR A 362 18.38 -15.45 24.85
CA THR A 362 17.54 -16.66 24.92
C THR A 362 16.18 -16.38 25.54
N TRP A 363 16.13 -15.57 26.61
CA TRP A 363 14.88 -15.20 27.26
C TRP A 363 14.00 -14.40 26.28
N MET A 364 14.55 -13.39 25.59
CA MET A 364 13.81 -12.58 24.62
C MET A 364 13.22 -13.42 23.49
N LEU A 365 14.02 -14.29 22.86
CA LEU A 365 13.56 -15.17 21.77
C LEU A 365 12.43 -16.11 22.19
N THR A 366 12.36 -16.48 23.47
CA THR A 366 11.39 -17.47 23.98
C THR A 366 10.16 -16.86 24.63
N HIS A 367 10.21 -15.60 25.06
CA HIS A 367 9.14 -14.94 25.82
C HIS A 367 8.49 -13.76 25.09
N LEU A 368 9.20 -13.12 24.15
CA LEU A 368 8.62 -12.00 23.45
C LEU A 368 7.51 -12.44 22.48
N GLU A 369 6.37 -11.75 22.53
CA GLU A 369 5.19 -12.05 21.70
C GLU A 369 5.48 -12.02 20.20
N GLN A 370 6.42 -11.20 19.76
CA GLN A 370 6.83 -11.07 18.35
C GLN A 370 7.38 -12.37 17.75
N TYR A 371 8.00 -13.23 18.55
CA TYR A 371 8.47 -14.55 18.10
C TYR A 371 7.40 -15.64 18.25
N GLY A 372 6.27 -15.33 18.89
CA GLY A 372 5.17 -16.25 19.13
C GLY A 372 5.67 -17.55 19.79
N THR A 373 5.32 -18.67 19.17
CA THR A 373 5.74 -20.00 19.64
C THR A 373 6.94 -20.58 18.89
N MET A 374 7.62 -19.79 18.07
CA MET A 374 8.68 -20.26 17.15
C MET A 374 9.81 -20.97 17.87
N TYR A 375 10.21 -20.46 19.03
CA TYR A 375 11.29 -20.99 19.86
C TYR A 375 10.79 -21.70 21.12
N GLN A 376 9.53 -22.10 21.13
CA GLN A 376 8.91 -22.89 22.21
C GLN A 376 8.62 -24.31 21.77
N ASN A 377 8.71 -25.24 22.72
CA ASN A 377 8.26 -26.62 22.54
C ASN A 377 6.74 -26.71 22.56
N LYS A 378 6.16 -27.84 22.17
CA LYS A 378 4.71 -28.11 22.21
C LYS A 378 4.06 -27.83 23.58
N ASN A 379 4.83 -27.83 24.64
CA ASN A 379 4.40 -27.59 26.02
C ASN A 379 4.60 -26.13 26.46
N GLY A 380 4.89 -25.21 25.57
CA GLY A 380 5.12 -23.77 25.86
C GLY A 380 6.45 -23.48 26.57
N LYS A 381 7.36 -24.47 26.69
CA LYS A 381 8.68 -24.27 27.28
C LYS A 381 9.71 -23.87 26.21
N PRO A 382 10.77 -23.09 26.58
CA PRO A 382 11.85 -22.73 25.69
C PRO A 382 12.50 -23.92 24.99
N ASP A 383 12.65 -23.87 23.68
CA ASP A 383 13.39 -24.86 22.88
C ASP A 383 14.84 -24.39 22.68
N ARG A 384 15.70 -24.68 23.66
CA ARG A 384 17.11 -24.26 23.63
C ARG A 384 17.85 -24.69 22.38
N LYS A 385 17.56 -25.88 21.81
CA LYS A 385 18.22 -26.34 20.58
C LYS A 385 17.93 -25.46 19.39
N ARG A 386 16.68 -24.99 19.23
CA ARG A 386 16.29 -24.06 18.16
C ARG A 386 16.91 -22.69 18.37
N VAL A 387 16.93 -22.21 19.62
CA VAL A 387 17.56 -20.93 19.97
C VAL A 387 19.07 -20.97 19.67
N THR A 388 19.78 -21.98 20.15
CA THR A 388 21.22 -22.14 19.90
C THR A 388 21.54 -22.19 18.41
N LYS A 389 20.78 -22.98 17.64
CA LYS A 389 20.97 -23.07 16.21
C LYS A 389 20.71 -21.73 15.49
N MET A 390 19.74 -20.95 15.96
CA MET A 390 19.47 -19.61 15.41
C MET A 390 20.63 -18.66 15.70
N LEU A 391 21.07 -18.59 16.96
CA LEU A 391 22.18 -17.73 17.38
C LEU A 391 23.51 -18.10 16.71
N GLU A 392 23.75 -19.38 16.44
CA GLU A 392 24.95 -19.85 15.73
C GLU A 392 24.91 -19.44 14.24
N ASN A 393 23.73 -19.37 13.62
CA ASN A 393 23.60 -19.03 12.21
C ASN A 393 23.60 -17.52 11.93
N ASP A 394 23.27 -16.68 12.93
CA ASP A 394 23.12 -15.22 12.76
C ASP A 394 24.44 -14.43 12.91
N GLY A 395 25.56 -15.11 13.01
CA GLY A 395 26.86 -14.47 13.19
C GLY A 395 27.16 -14.03 14.62
N THR A 396 28.37 -13.53 14.83
CA THR A 396 28.93 -13.26 16.16
C THR A 396 28.33 -12.04 16.84
N TYR A 397 27.87 -11.05 16.08
CA TYR A 397 27.42 -9.75 16.60
C TYR A 397 26.23 -9.85 17.56
N CYS A 398 25.26 -10.67 17.25
CA CYS A 398 24.04 -10.85 18.05
C CYS A 398 24.01 -12.13 18.87
N ARG A 399 25.11 -12.86 18.89
CA ARG A 399 25.17 -14.15 19.56
C ARG A 399 25.14 -14.04 21.09
N TYR A 400 25.83 -13.03 21.61
CA TYR A 400 26.05 -12.88 23.06
C TYR A 400 25.31 -11.67 23.61
N ASP A 401 25.00 -11.74 24.89
CA ASP A 401 24.52 -10.59 25.64
C ASP A 401 25.59 -9.51 25.71
N THR A 402 25.16 -8.24 25.54
CA THR A 402 26.05 -7.08 25.57
C THR A 402 25.78 -6.21 26.79
N TYR A 403 26.85 -5.70 27.37
CA TYR A 403 26.82 -4.96 28.62
C TYR A 403 27.48 -3.60 28.49
N MET A 404 26.92 -2.61 29.19
CA MET A 404 27.45 -1.25 29.32
C MET A 404 27.55 -0.87 30.79
N GLY A 405 28.55 -0.04 31.13
CA GLY A 405 28.69 0.50 32.47
C GLY A 405 27.72 1.63 32.77
N GLN A 406 27.28 1.70 34.03
CA GLN A 406 26.39 2.75 34.51
C GLN A 406 26.95 4.16 34.26
N THR A 407 28.27 4.35 34.38
CA THR A 407 28.92 5.63 34.17
C THR A 407 28.81 6.09 32.69
N ASP A 408 29.19 5.22 31.76
CA ASP A 408 29.13 5.56 30.33
C ASP A 408 27.67 5.69 29.87
N TYR A 409 26.77 4.83 30.35
CA TYR A 409 25.35 4.92 30.09
C TYR A 409 24.76 6.26 30.52
N ASN A 410 25.07 6.72 31.73
CA ASN A 410 24.57 8.02 32.20
C ASN A 410 25.19 9.21 31.48
N ARG A 411 26.45 9.10 31.01
CA ARG A 411 27.03 10.14 30.12
C ARG A 411 26.30 10.25 28.80
N LEU A 412 26.03 9.11 28.15
CA LEU A 412 25.25 9.07 26.89
C LEU A 412 23.82 9.58 27.11
N ARG A 413 23.16 9.20 28.20
CA ARG A 413 21.83 9.74 28.54
C ARG A 413 21.85 11.25 28.71
N LYS A 414 22.87 11.80 29.38
CA LYS A 414 23.03 13.25 29.55
C LYS A 414 23.24 13.94 28.21
N MET A 415 24.04 13.36 27.30
CA MET A 415 24.28 13.86 25.96
C MET A 415 22.96 13.93 25.16
N LEU A 416 22.06 12.96 25.34
CA LEU A 416 20.73 12.91 24.73
C LEU A 416 19.67 13.77 25.47
N GLY A 417 20.04 14.41 26.60
CA GLY A 417 19.13 15.24 27.39
C GLY A 417 18.22 14.47 28.34
N TYR A 418 18.54 13.21 28.66
CA TYR A 418 17.77 12.40 29.61
C TYR A 418 18.33 12.47 31.02
N GLU A 419 17.47 12.26 32.01
CA GLU A 419 17.89 12.14 33.41
C GLU A 419 18.78 10.91 33.64
N PRO A 420 19.81 10.98 34.51
CA PRO A 420 20.63 9.86 34.84
C PRO A 420 19.82 8.81 35.62
N VAL A 421 20.16 7.53 35.44
CA VAL A 421 19.55 6.40 36.13
C VAL A 421 20.53 5.86 37.15
N HIS A 422 20.07 5.70 38.39
CA HIS A 422 20.87 5.15 39.51
C HIS A 422 20.25 3.85 40.00
N PHE A 423 21.08 2.84 40.20
CA PHE A 423 20.71 1.56 40.76
C PHE A 423 21.91 1.01 41.58
N GLU A 424 21.67 0.05 42.44
CA GLU A 424 22.69 -0.51 43.30
C GLU A 424 23.72 -1.36 42.53
N PRO A 425 24.97 -1.53 43.04
CA PRO A 425 26.05 -2.22 42.32
C PRO A 425 25.78 -3.68 41.95
N ASP A 426 24.85 -4.33 42.65
CA ASP A 426 24.41 -5.73 42.45
C ASP A 426 23.13 -5.83 41.61
N GLN A 427 22.73 -4.70 41.01
CA GLN A 427 21.54 -4.61 40.18
C GLN A 427 21.91 -4.39 38.72
N TYR A 428 20.95 -4.70 37.83
CA TYR A 428 21.03 -4.38 36.44
C TYR A 428 19.72 -3.79 35.94
N ILE A 429 19.82 -2.99 34.91
CA ILE A 429 18.68 -2.51 34.11
C ILE A 429 18.82 -2.97 32.66
N VAL A 430 17.72 -3.04 31.94
CA VAL A 430 17.70 -3.30 30.52
C VAL A 430 17.25 -2.06 29.81
N GLN A 431 18.13 -1.49 28.99
CA GLN A 431 17.74 -0.48 27.99
C GLN A 431 17.18 -1.21 26.78
N THR A 432 15.97 -0.88 26.36
CA THR A 432 15.28 -1.57 25.24
C THR A 432 14.44 -0.60 24.42
N LYS A 433 13.85 -1.09 23.35
CA LYS A 433 12.92 -0.32 22.52
C LYS A 433 11.56 -0.16 23.22
N LYS A 434 10.90 0.97 23.01
CA LYS A 434 9.60 1.29 23.64
C LYS A 434 8.52 0.21 23.42
N ARG A 435 8.54 -0.44 22.24
CA ARG A 435 7.61 -1.53 21.91
C ARG A 435 7.78 -2.78 22.80
N LEU A 436 8.98 -3.03 23.30
CA LEU A 436 9.33 -4.19 24.12
C LEU A 436 9.29 -3.91 25.63
N GLN A 437 9.13 -2.65 26.03
CA GLN A 437 9.23 -2.22 27.43
C GLN A 437 8.34 -3.01 28.38
N LYS A 438 7.09 -3.28 27.97
CA LYS A 438 6.13 -4.00 28.81
C LYS A 438 6.49 -5.47 28.97
N ASP A 439 6.96 -6.09 27.90
CA ASP A 439 7.29 -7.52 27.89
C ASP A 439 8.60 -7.75 28.65
N VAL A 440 9.61 -6.91 28.39
CA VAL A 440 10.91 -6.97 29.06
C VAL A 440 10.80 -6.64 30.55
N ALA A 441 9.83 -5.85 30.99
CA ALA A 441 9.61 -5.60 32.42
C ALA A 441 9.30 -6.85 33.24
N SER A 442 8.91 -7.95 32.61
CA SER A 442 8.69 -9.24 33.29
C SER A 442 9.95 -10.05 33.50
N ILE A 443 11.07 -9.70 32.86
CA ILE A 443 12.33 -10.49 32.89
C ILE A 443 12.83 -10.79 34.31
N GLY A 444 12.70 -9.83 35.23
CA GLY A 444 13.14 -10.01 36.62
C GLY A 444 12.39 -11.06 37.42
N LYS A 445 11.26 -11.57 36.89
CA LYS A 445 10.51 -12.67 37.52
C LYS A 445 11.00 -14.05 37.06
N ASP A 446 11.49 -14.10 35.81
CA ASP A 446 11.74 -15.35 35.11
C ASP A 446 13.22 -15.64 34.93
N LEU A 447 14.08 -14.62 35.02
CA LEU A 447 15.52 -14.75 34.78
C LEU A 447 16.33 -14.20 35.95
N HIS A 448 17.16 -15.07 36.53
CA HIS A 448 18.25 -14.68 37.41
C HIS A 448 19.52 -14.53 36.59
N LEU A 449 19.94 -13.28 36.34
CA LEU A 449 21.09 -12.98 35.51
C LEU A 449 22.39 -13.23 36.26
N THR A 450 23.24 -14.09 35.73
CA THR A 450 24.59 -14.32 36.25
C THR A 450 25.60 -13.69 35.30
N ALA A 451 26.30 -12.66 35.76
CA ALA A 451 27.21 -11.88 34.95
C ALA A 451 28.68 -12.17 35.28
N ALA A 452 29.56 -12.15 34.30
CA ALA A 452 31.01 -12.31 34.36
C ALA A 452 31.50 -13.68 34.86
N ASP A 453 31.22 -14.00 36.10
CA ASP A 453 31.50 -15.31 36.73
C ASP A 453 30.16 -15.96 37.17
N GLU A 454 30.13 -17.28 37.30
CA GLU A 454 28.90 -18.00 37.69
C GLU A 454 28.43 -17.68 39.13
N LYS A 455 29.17 -16.85 39.85
CA LYS A 455 28.91 -16.51 41.27
C LYS A 455 28.29 -15.14 41.45
N THR A 456 28.33 -14.26 40.44
CA THR A 456 27.77 -12.91 40.54
C THR A 456 26.36 -12.91 40.02
N GLU A 457 25.37 -13.10 40.90
CA GLU A 457 23.96 -12.94 40.59
C GLU A 457 23.60 -11.45 40.65
N LEU A 458 22.91 -10.94 39.61
CA LEU A 458 22.41 -9.58 39.52
C LEU A 458 20.90 -9.58 39.66
N THR A 459 20.38 -8.60 40.42
CA THR A 459 18.96 -8.41 40.60
C THR A 459 18.43 -7.35 39.59
N PHE A 460 17.28 -7.62 39.04
CA PHE A 460 16.66 -6.72 38.08
C PHE A 460 16.10 -5.44 38.73
N ALA A 461 16.55 -4.27 38.30
CA ALA A 461 16.14 -2.98 38.84
C ALA A 461 15.10 -2.27 37.98
N GLY A 462 15.04 -2.54 36.66
CA GLY A 462 14.04 -1.91 35.81
C GLY A 462 14.38 -1.91 34.33
N VAL A 463 13.49 -1.29 33.54
CA VAL A 463 13.60 -1.14 32.10
C VAL A 463 13.56 0.34 31.72
N GLN A 464 14.48 0.74 30.86
CA GLN A 464 14.47 2.04 30.21
C GLN A 464 14.16 1.87 28.73
N ALA A 465 13.41 2.81 28.13
CA ALA A 465 12.90 2.66 26.77
C ALA A 465 12.92 3.96 25.94
N GLU A 466 13.63 4.97 26.42
CA GLU A 466 13.89 6.15 25.62
C GLU A 466 14.82 5.81 24.44
N PRO A 467 14.73 6.53 23.29
CA PRO A 467 15.68 6.38 22.20
C PRO A 467 17.11 6.54 22.68
N PHE A 468 17.93 5.51 22.54
CA PHE A 468 19.25 5.48 23.14
C PHE A 468 20.37 5.05 22.20
N SER A 469 20.16 4.01 21.40
CA SER A 469 21.17 3.50 20.47
C SER A 469 20.63 3.37 19.07
N GLN A 470 21.51 3.48 18.06
CA GLN A 470 21.17 3.20 16.67
C GLN A 470 20.95 1.69 16.49
N ASP A 471 20.14 1.36 15.48
CA ASP A 471 19.91 -0.02 15.12
C ASP A 471 21.17 -0.70 14.61
N GLY A 472 21.30 -1.95 14.99
CA GLY A 472 22.41 -2.79 14.57
C GLY A 472 23.65 -2.69 15.47
N HIS A 473 23.68 -1.74 16.37
CA HIS A 473 24.72 -1.58 17.37
C HIS A 473 24.17 -1.86 18.78
N ASN A 474 25.03 -2.01 19.77
CA ASN A 474 24.67 -2.20 21.17
C ASN A 474 23.67 -3.34 21.43
N GLY A 475 23.85 -4.49 20.76
CA GLY A 475 23.00 -5.67 20.95
C GLY A 475 21.62 -5.61 20.30
N GLY A 476 21.42 -4.72 19.34
CA GLY A 476 20.15 -4.64 18.62
C GLY A 476 19.01 -4.02 19.44
N ASP A 477 18.03 -4.83 19.87
CA ASP A 477 16.85 -4.33 20.60
C ASP A 477 17.10 -4.00 22.07
N TYR A 478 18.22 -4.41 22.64
CA TYR A 478 18.51 -4.19 24.06
C TYR A 478 20.01 -4.10 24.34
N ILE A 479 20.32 -3.49 25.46
CA ILE A 479 21.62 -3.54 26.12
C ILE A 479 21.42 -3.68 27.61
N ILE A 480 22.29 -4.46 28.29
CA ILE A 480 22.25 -4.66 29.74
C ILE A 480 23.17 -3.63 30.39
N VAL A 481 22.64 -2.83 31.29
CA VAL A 481 23.43 -1.83 32.00
C VAL A 481 23.70 -2.34 33.41
N VAL A 482 24.97 -2.38 33.79
CA VAL A 482 25.44 -2.91 35.07
C VAL A 482 26.37 -1.91 35.77
N GLY A 483 26.60 -2.12 37.06
CA GLY A 483 27.58 -1.31 37.79
C GLY A 483 28.98 -1.51 37.23
N ASP A 484 29.80 -0.44 37.17
CA ASP A 484 31.15 -0.46 36.58
C ASP A 484 32.10 -1.51 37.19
N LYS A 485 31.88 -1.89 38.44
CA LYS A 485 32.67 -2.93 39.11
C LYS A 485 32.43 -4.33 38.49
N VAL A 486 31.25 -4.58 37.96
CA VAL A 486 30.91 -5.85 37.30
C VAL A 486 31.66 -5.96 35.97
N LEU A 487 31.77 -4.87 35.25
CA LEU A 487 32.48 -4.81 33.96
C LEU A 487 33.97 -5.14 34.05
N GLN A 488 34.62 -4.83 35.18
CA GLN A 488 36.06 -5.13 35.37
C GLN A 488 36.36 -6.65 35.25
N ARG A 489 35.36 -7.49 35.37
CA ARG A 489 35.44 -8.95 35.24
C ARG A 489 34.99 -9.48 33.88
N MET A 490 34.50 -8.60 32.99
CA MET A 490 34.04 -8.94 31.63
C MET A 490 35.10 -8.62 30.58
N LYS A 491 34.95 -9.22 29.42
CA LYS A 491 35.80 -8.91 28.27
C LYS A 491 35.23 -7.73 27.52
N PRO A 492 36.03 -6.69 27.21
CA PRO A 492 35.64 -5.69 26.26
C PRO A 492 35.39 -6.38 24.92
N TYR A 493 34.32 -5.97 24.23
CA TYR A 493 33.85 -6.60 22.99
C TYR A 493 34.14 -5.71 21.79
N TYR A 494 33.68 -4.48 21.83
CA TYR A 494 33.95 -3.46 20.83
C TYR A 494 33.91 -2.06 21.46
N SER A 495 34.34 -1.05 20.72
CA SER A 495 34.26 0.36 21.13
C SER A 495 33.45 1.18 20.14
N GLU A 496 32.85 2.25 20.64
CA GLU A 496 32.05 3.18 19.85
C GLU A 496 32.37 4.62 20.24
N LEU A 497 32.19 5.52 19.24
CA LEU A 497 32.27 6.97 19.40
C LEU A 497 30.93 7.60 19.06
N ALA A 498 30.23 8.13 20.06
CA ALA A 498 29.01 8.91 19.86
C ALA A 498 29.35 10.40 19.74
N VAL A 499 28.76 11.09 18.79
CA VAL A 499 29.01 12.50 18.49
C VAL A 499 27.69 13.27 18.36
N ASP A 500 27.65 14.43 19.02
CA ASP A 500 26.57 15.41 18.91
C ASP A 500 27.13 16.70 18.28
N LEU A 501 26.47 17.23 17.26
CA LEU A 501 26.89 18.40 16.49
C LEU A 501 26.08 19.63 16.89
N LYS A 502 26.62 20.82 16.69
CA LYS A 502 25.93 22.10 16.96
C LYS A 502 25.06 22.58 15.80
N GLY A 503 25.12 21.95 14.66
CA GLY A 503 24.45 22.40 13.45
C GLY A 503 24.12 21.24 12.51
N GLU A 504 23.88 21.55 11.25
CA GLU A 504 23.65 20.54 10.21
C GLU A 504 24.94 19.77 9.90
N THR A 505 24.80 18.50 9.61
CA THR A 505 25.92 17.63 9.22
C THR A 505 26.51 18.09 7.88
N PRO A 506 27.81 18.30 7.78
CA PRO A 506 28.46 18.71 6.52
C PRO A 506 28.29 17.68 5.41
N GLN A 507 28.09 18.15 4.19
CA GLN A 507 27.99 17.25 3.03
C GLN A 507 29.32 16.51 2.80
N GLY A 508 29.24 15.20 2.63
CA GLY A 508 30.39 14.34 2.37
C GLY A 508 31.16 13.89 3.62
N LEU A 509 30.67 14.19 4.82
CA LEU A 509 31.28 13.73 6.08
C LEU A 509 31.34 12.20 6.15
N GLU A 510 30.25 11.51 5.83
CA GLU A 510 30.18 10.04 5.82
C GLU A 510 31.23 9.44 4.89
N GLN A 511 31.34 9.95 3.66
CA GLN A 511 32.33 9.47 2.68
C GLN A 511 33.78 9.61 3.18
N LYS A 512 34.07 10.68 3.95
CA LYS A 512 35.38 10.87 4.55
C LYS A 512 35.67 9.91 5.68
N LEU A 513 34.64 9.63 6.50
CA LEU A 513 34.73 8.64 7.58
C LEU A 513 34.86 7.22 7.02
N ASP A 514 34.11 6.89 5.97
CA ASP A 514 34.20 5.58 5.31
C ASP A 514 35.55 5.36 4.64
N ALA A 515 36.14 6.40 4.07
CA ALA A 515 37.48 6.33 3.48
C ALA A 515 38.56 6.03 4.53
N LEU A 516 38.38 6.48 5.79
CA LEU A 516 39.27 6.11 6.90
C LEU A 516 39.09 4.63 7.27
N ALA A 517 37.84 4.18 7.36
CA ALA A 517 37.55 2.80 7.68
C ALA A 517 38.11 1.81 6.65
N ASP A 518 38.04 2.14 5.36
CA ASP A 518 38.61 1.34 4.27
C ASP A 518 40.14 1.28 4.30
N SER A 519 40.79 2.35 4.78
CA SER A 519 42.28 2.42 4.83
C SER A 519 42.87 1.59 5.95
N ASP A 520 42.09 1.26 7.00
CA ASP A 520 42.59 0.60 8.21
C ASP A 520 42.45 -0.93 8.20
N ASP A 521 42.11 -1.55 7.05
CA ASP A 521 41.92 -3.01 6.90
C ASP A 521 40.99 -3.59 7.99
N ARG A 522 40.02 -2.81 8.47
CA ARG A 522 39.06 -3.25 9.47
C ARG A 522 38.14 -4.27 8.85
N ASP A 523 38.04 -5.46 9.42
CA ASP A 523 37.17 -6.53 8.93
C ASP A 523 35.69 -6.22 9.29
N PHE A 524 35.00 -5.54 8.38
CA PHE A 524 33.59 -5.21 8.52
C PHE A 524 32.66 -6.28 7.93
N SER A 525 33.18 -7.42 7.47
CA SER A 525 32.41 -8.47 6.77
C SER A 525 31.22 -9.02 7.57
N GLY A 526 31.17 -8.77 8.88
CA GLY A 526 30.05 -9.15 9.74
C GLY A 526 29.04 -8.04 10.07
N HIS A 527 29.30 -6.79 9.68
CA HIS A 527 28.57 -5.62 10.19
C HIS A 527 27.79 -4.83 9.16
N THR A 528 27.99 -5.08 7.87
CA THR A 528 27.25 -4.43 6.80
C THR A 528 26.07 -5.28 6.35
N VAL A 529 24.94 -5.22 7.05
CA VAL A 529 23.73 -5.90 6.59
C VAL A 529 22.56 -4.93 6.63
N SER A 530 22.12 -4.47 5.47
CA SER A 530 20.77 -3.93 5.32
C SER A 530 19.81 -5.09 5.08
N SER A 531 18.92 -5.42 6.00
CA SER A 531 17.89 -6.42 5.76
C SER A 531 16.51 -5.86 6.05
N LEU A 532 15.60 -6.07 5.10
CA LEU A 532 14.16 -5.83 5.26
C LEU A 532 13.47 -7.00 6.00
N SER A 533 14.19 -8.02 6.38
CA SER A 533 13.63 -9.19 7.01
C SER A 533 13.78 -9.11 8.53
N GLY A 534 12.70 -9.38 9.25
CA GLY A 534 12.70 -9.50 10.70
C GLY A 534 13.48 -10.70 11.26
N ASN A 535 14.55 -11.10 10.60
CA ASN A 535 15.42 -12.20 10.99
C ASN A 535 16.70 -11.72 11.67
N SER A 536 16.77 -10.47 12.07
CA SER A 536 17.86 -10.06 12.96
C SER A 536 17.68 -10.72 14.31
N CYS A 537 18.77 -11.14 14.87
CA CYS A 537 18.82 -11.65 16.24
C CYS A 537 18.16 -10.67 17.21
N SER A 538 17.58 -11.17 18.26
CA SER A 538 16.87 -10.38 19.28
C SER A 538 15.76 -9.46 18.78
N GLY A 539 15.26 -9.66 17.56
CA GLY A 539 14.08 -8.98 17.07
C GLY A 539 14.17 -7.47 17.04
N SER A 540 15.31 -6.96 16.61
CA SER A 540 15.47 -5.54 16.32
C SER A 540 14.35 -5.04 15.40
N ASP A 541 14.24 -3.77 15.21
CA ASP A 541 13.19 -3.14 14.43
C ASP A 541 12.84 -3.95 13.17
N THR A 542 11.64 -4.54 13.15
CA THR A 542 11.25 -5.53 12.14
C THR A 542 11.03 -4.93 10.75
N VAL A 543 11.00 -3.61 10.62
CA VAL A 543 10.75 -2.94 9.34
C VAL A 543 12.05 -2.63 8.62
N LEU A 544 12.99 -2.00 9.30
CA LEU A 544 14.29 -1.64 8.76
C LEU A 544 15.37 -1.87 9.79
N VAL A 545 16.36 -2.68 9.46
CA VAL A 545 17.60 -2.83 10.22
C VAL A 545 18.71 -2.27 9.36
N TYR A 546 19.47 -1.35 9.93
CA TYR A 546 20.63 -0.79 9.27
C TYR A 546 21.83 -0.91 10.18
N THR A 547 22.88 -1.54 9.69
CA THR A 547 24.17 -1.67 10.36
C THR A 547 25.25 -1.19 9.42
N ALA A 548 26.03 -0.21 9.86
CA ALA A 548 27.19 0.28 9.15
C ALA A 548 28.25 0.70 10.18
N THR A 549 29.47 0.83 9.77
CA THR A 549 30.56 1.27 10.63
C THR A 549 30.35 2.69 11.08
N ASN A 550 30.03 3.58 10.15
CA ASN A 550 29.78 4.99 10.36
C ASN A 550 28.32 5.30 10.16
N LEU A 551 27.60 5.57 11.22
CA LEU A 551 26.20 5.96 11.16
C LEU A 551 26.06 7.47 11.25
N VAL A 552 25.85 8.13 10.12
CA VAL A 552 25.63 9.57 10.05
C VAL A 552 24.15 9.83 9.84
N ARG A 553 23.47 10.34 10.87
CA ARG A 553 22.00 10.48 10.92
C ARG A 553 21.42 11.22 9.72
N ASP A 554 22.00 12.35 9.35
CA ASP A 554 21.45 13.19 8.30
C ASP A 554 21.63 12.61 6.89
N ASN A 555 22.51 11.62 6.70
CA ASN A 555 22.64 10.86 5.47
C ASN A 555 21.73 9.64 5.47
N LEU A 556 21.68 8.90 6.59
CA LEU A 556 20.90 7.67 6.72
C LEU A 556 19.38 7.89 6.67
N ILE A 557 18.90 8.97 7.32
CA ILE A 557 17.45 9.25 7.32
C ILE A 557 16.91 9.46 5.89
N PRO A 558 17.52 10.28 5.01
CA PRO A 558 17.09 10.40 3.62
C PRO A 558 17.13 9.08 2.84
N GLU A 559 18.18 8.25 3.04
CA GLU A 559 18.27 6.93 2.40
C GLU A 559 17.13 6.00 2.79
N LEU A 560 16.90 5.84 4.10
CA LEU A 560 15.82 5.00 4.61
C LEU A 560 14.44 5.54 4.19
N LYS A 561 14.27 6.85 4.15
CA LYS A 561 13.07 7.49 3.64
C LYS A 561 12.86 7.21 2.15
N MET A 562 13.92 7.22 1.36
CA MET A 562 13.84 6.86 -0.05
C MET A 562 13.45 5.39 -0.24
N LEU A 563 13.99 4.49 0.59
CA LEU A 563 13.60 3.08 0.60
C LEU A 563 12.10 2.91 0.91
N LEU A 564 11.60 3.58 1.94
CA LEU A 564 10.18 3.54 2.30
C LEU A 564 9.31 4.18 1.22
N ALA A 565 9.73 5.33 0.66
CA ALA A 565 9.05 5.98 -0.45
C ALA A 565 8.93 5.07 -1.67
N SER A 566 9.93 4.22 -1.92
CA SER A 566 9.89 3.24 -3.03
C SER A 566 8.75 2.22 -2.90
N MET A 567 8.26 1.97 -1.69
CA MET A 567 7.10 1.11 -1.42
C MET A 567 5.79 1.89 -1.33
N ILE A 568 5.80 3.02 -0.64
CA ILE A 568 4.62 3.85 -0.35
C ILE A 568 4.04 4.42 -1.65
N VAL A 569 4.89 5.03 -2.48
CA VAL A 569 4.46 5.75 -3.69
C VAL A 569 3.77 4.83 -4.69
N PRO A 570 4.32 3.65 -5.07
CA PRO A 570 3.65 2.72 -5.96
C PRO A 570 2.33 2.18 -5.42
N LEU A 571 2.26 1.86 -4.12
CA LEU A 571 1.04 1.36 -3.49
C LEU A 571 -0.09 2.39 -3.51
N PHE A 572 0.22 3.63 -3.12
CA PHE A 572 -0.74 4.73 -3.14
C PHE A 572 -1.21 5.05 -4.57
N TYR A 573 -0.28 5.08 -5.52
CA TYR A 573 -0.57 5.30 -6.93
C TYR A 573 -1.49 4.21 -7.52
N MET A 574 -1.18 2.93 -7.29
CA MET A 574 -2.05 1.83 -7.73
C MET A 574 -3.46 1.98 -7.15
N GLY A 575 -3.56 2.32 -5.86
CA GLY A 575 -4.84 2.58 -5.20
C GLY A 575 -5.64 3.67 -5.90
N LEU A 576 -5.01 4.79 -6.21
CA LEU A 576 -5.64 5.92 -6.91
C LEU A 576 -6.14 5.53 -8.30
N VAL A 577 -5.31 4.82 -9.08
CA VAL A 577 -5.71 4.34 -10.42
C VAL A 577 -6.87 3.36 -10.33
N PHE A 578 -6.87 2.44 -9.35
CA PHE A 578 -7.96 1.48 -9.16
C PHE A 578 -9.28 2.17 -8.85
N VAL A 579 -9.26 3.21 -8.02
CA VAL A 579 -10.43 4.04 -7.74
C VAL A 579 -10.93 4.71 -9.02
N CYS A 580 -10.07 5.35 -9.79
CA CYS A 580 -10.44 6.01 -11.04
C CYS A 580 -11.04 5.03 -12.05
N VAL A 581 -10.44 3.86 -12.22
CA VAL A 581 -10.94 2.80 -13.10
C VAL A 581 -12.30 2.30 -12.65
N ALA A 582 -12.45 1.99 -11.37
CA ALA A 582 -13.70 1.49 -10.81
C ALA A 582 -14.86 2.48 -10.95
N LEU A 583 -14.60 3.75 -10.61
CA LEU A 583 -15.59 4.83 -10.75
C LEU A 583 -16.01 5.05 -12.20
N THR A 584 -15.07 4.91 -13.13
CA THR A 584 -15.36 5.01 -14.55
C THR A 584 -16.27 3.91 -15.03
N VAL A 585 -15.95 2.66 -14.67
CA VAL A 585 -16.77 1.52 -15.05
C VAL A 585 -18.21 1.71 -14.54
N LEU A 586 -18.38 2.15 -13.28
CA LEU A 586 -19.71 2.47 -12.73
C LEU A 586 -20.42 3.58 -13.52
N SER A 587 -19.72 4.67 -13.81
CA SER A 587 -20.31 5.83 -14.49
C SER A 587 -20.72 5.52 -15.92
N VAL A 588 -19.84 4.86 -16.67
CA VAL A 588 -20.11 4.42 -18.05
C VAL A 588 -21.32 3.49 -18.08
N GLN A 589 -21.39 2.53 -17.15
CA GLN A 589 -22.49 1.58 -17.08
C GLN A 589 -23.83 2.25 -16.74
N GLN A 590 -23.84 3.23 -15.82
CA GLN A 590 -25.06 3.97 -15.49
C GLN A 590 -25.55 4.80 -16.67
N LEU A 591 -24.64 5.51 -17.35
CA LEU A 591 -25.01 6.37 -18.47
C LEU A 591 -25.55 5.59 -19.67
N SER A 592 -25.06 4.38 -19.91
CA SER A 592 -25.59 3.56 -21.01
C SER A 592 -27.02 3.15 -20.81
N ASP A 593 -27.37 2.84 -19.60
CA ASP A 593 -28.75 2.44 -19.32
C ASP A 593 -29.72 3.63 -19.36
N SER A 594 -29.21 4.86 -19.51
CA SER A 594 -30.05 6.07 -19.48
C SER A 594 -31.18 6.05 -20.51
N SER A 595 -30.97 5.51 -21.71
CA SER A 595 -32.00 5.40 -22.76
C SER A 595 -33.13 4.43 -22.36
N LYS A 596 -32.78 3.27 -21.78
CA LYS A 596 -33.73 2.28 -21.25
C LYS A 596 -34.53 2.85 -20.10
N TYR A 597 -33.89 3.61 -19.23
CA TYR A 597 -34.53 4.23 -18.06
C TYR A 597 -35.42 5.41 -18.46
N LYS A 598 -35.05 6.21 -19.48
CA LYS A 598 -35.86 7.33 -19.98
C LYS A 598 -37.30 6.86 -20.25
N PHE A 599 -37.44 5.80 -21.04
CA PHE A 599 -38.78 5.25 -21.35
C PHE A 599 -39.54 4.80 -20.07
N ARG A 600 -38.86 4.14 -19.14
CA ARG A 600 -39.51 3.66 -17.90
C ARG A 600 -39.96 4.82 -17.01
N TYR A 601 -39.17 5.87 -16.90
CA TYR A 601 -39.52 7.05 -16.11
C TYR A 601 -40.58 7.91 -16.76
N ASP A 602 -40.62 8.03 -18.09
CA ASP A 602 -41.70 8.68 -18.84
C ASP A 602 -43.06 7.99 -18.61
N VAL A 603 -43.05 6.64 -18.51
CA VAL A 603 -44.25 5.89 -18.16
C VAL A 603 -44.71 6.19 -16.73
N LEU A 604 -43.77 6.28 -15.76
CA LEU A 604 -44.11 6.62 -14.38
C LEU A 604 -44.67 8.04 -14.23
N GLU A 605 -44.14 9.03 -14.96
CA GLU A 605 -44.71 10.39 -15.04
C GLU A 605 -46.13 10.38 -15.58
N LYS A 606 -46.40 9.59 -16.64
CA LYS A 606 -47.73 9.42 -17.20
C LYS A 606 -48.72 8.74 -16.25
N ILE A 607 -48.27 7.90 -15.36
CA ILE A 607 -49.09 7.24 -14.31
C ILE A 607 -49.35 8.20 -13.13
N GLY A 608 -48.75 9.41 -13.10
CA GLY A 608 -49.02 10.44 -12.11
C GLY A 608 -47.92 10.72 -11.10
N LEU A 609 -46.70 10.16 -11.24
CA LEU A 609 -45.58 10.53 -10.37
C LEU A 609 -45.09 11.95 -10.70
N SER A 610 -44.88 12.75 -9.66
CA SER A 610 -44.31 14.10 -9.83
C SER A 610 -42.82 14.02 -10.18
N LYS A 611 -42.29 15.01 -10.87
CA LYS A 611 -40.86 15.09 -11.23
C LYS A 611 -39.92 15.02 -10.02
N LYS A 612 -40.35 15.54 -8.85
CA LYS A 612 -39.59 15.42 -7.59
C LYS A 612 -39.50 13.96 -7.11
N GLN A 613 -40.60 13.22 -7.22
CA GLN A 613 -40.64 11.80 -6.85
C GLN A 613 -39.79 10.94 -7.80
N VAL A 614 -39.83 11.22 -9.10
CA VAL A 614 -39.00 10.57 -10.12
C VAL A 614 -37.52 10.82 -9.85
N ARG A 615 -37.13 12.07 -9.53
CA ARG A 615 -35.74 12.42 -9.17
C ARG A 615 -35.28 11.71 -7.88
N SER A 616 -36.15 11.64 -6.85
CA SER A 616 -35.83 10.94 -5.61
C SER A 616 -35.65 9.42 -5.85
N LEU A 617 -36.51 8.83 -6.69
CA LEU A 617 -36.42 7.43 -7.07
C LEU A 617 -35.10 7.13 -7.80
N LEU A 618 -34.73 7.99 -8.74
CA LEU A 618 -33.49 7.91 -9.50
C LEU A 618 -32.27 8.00 -8.58
N LEU A 619 -32.26 8.94 -7.64
CA LEU A 619 -31.20 9.08 -6.64
C LEU A 619 -31.04 7.82 -5.79
N ARG A 620 -32.12 7.28 -5.26
CA ARG A 620 -32.11 6.06 -4.43
C ARG A 620 -31.62 4.86 -5.21
N GLN A 621 -32.02 4.73 -6.46
CA GLN A 621 -31.58 3.66 -7.35
C GLN A 621 -30.07 3.75 -7.62
N MET A 622 -29.57 4.92 -8.02
CA MET A 622 -28.14 5.12 -8.28
C MET A 622 -27.32 4.94 -7.00
N ALA A 623 -27.77 5.52 -5.89
CA ALA A 623 -27.09 5.36 -4.60
C ALA A 623 -26.95 3.89 -4.20
N GLY A 624 -27.98 3.06 -4.43
CA GLY A 624 -27.90 1.62 -4.16
C GLY A 624 -26.79 0.92 -4.96
N TYR A 625 -26.63 1.25 -6.25
CA TYR A 625 -25.58 0.64 -7.08
C TYR A 625 -24.18 1.10 -6.72
N TYR A 626 -24.02 2.36 -6.34
CA TYR A 626 -22.75 2.89 -5.89
C TYR A 626 -22.40 2.39 -4.49
N LEU A 627 -23.36 2.39 -3.57
CA LEU A 627 -23.12 2.03 -2.17
C LEU A 627 -22.76 0.54 -1.99
N CYS A 628 -23.35 -0.35 -2.79
CA CYS A 628 -23.17 -1.78 -2.64
C CYS A 628 -21.69 -2.24 -2.74
N PRO A 629 -20.91 -1.90 -3.80
CA PRO A 629 -19.50 -2.29 -3.88
C PRO A 629 -18.63 -1.56 -2.85
N ALA A 630 -18.93 -0.30 -2.55
CA ALA A 630 -18.16 0.48 -1.59
C ALA A 630 -18.30 -0.03 -0.16
N LEU A 631 -19.53 -0.36 0.29
CA LEU A 631 -19.76 -0.88 1.64
C LEU A 631 -19.07 -2.24 1.85
N LEU A 632 -19.17 -3.15 0.89
CA LEU A 632 -18.53 -4.46 1.01
C LEU A 632 -17.00 -4.30 1.02
N ALA A 633 -16.44 -3.44 0.18
CA ALA A 633 -15.02 -3.13 0.16
C ALA A 633 -14.55 -2.53 1.51
N LEU A 634 -15.31 -1.59 2.10
CA LEU A 634 -15.01 -1.00 3.40
C LEU A 634 -14.99 -2.05 4.53
N VAL A 635 -15.95 -2.98 4.52
CA VAL A 635 -16.00 -4.04 5.54
C VAL A 635 -14.80 -4.99 5.42
N ILE A 636 -14.47 -5.41 4.19
CA ILE A 636 -13.34 -6.33 3.95
C ILE A 636 -12.02 -5.64 4.26
N SER A 637 -11.77 -4.46 3.66
CA SER A 637 -10.51 -3.73 3.84
C SER A 637 -10.33 -3.26 5.29
N GLY A 638 -11.38 -2.80 5.96
CA GLY A 638 -11.31 -2.37 7.35
C GLY A 638 -10.84 -3.49 8.28
N LYS A 639 -11.37 -4.70 8.10
CA LYS A 639 -10.92 -5.85 8.91
C LYS A 639 -9.47 -6.25 8.59
N MET A 640 -9.08 -6.23 7.32
CA MET A 640 -7.70 -6.52 6.92
C MET A 640 -6.73 -5.48 7.47
N VAL A 641 -7.05 -4.20 7.35
CA VAL A 641 -6.21 -3.11 7.87
C VAL A 641 -6.07 -3.19 9.40
N LEU A 642 -7.13 -3.53 10.12
CA LEU A 642 -7.06 -3.75 11.57
C LEU A 642 -6.08 -4.88 11.94
N CYS A 643 -6.05 -5.96 11.18
CA CYS A 643 -5.10 -7.04 11.40
C CYS A 643 -3.66 -6.65 11.05
N ILE A 644 -3.45 -6.05 9.85
CA ILE A 644 -2.13 -5.60 9.40
C ILE A 644 -1.55 -4.58 10.37
N SER A 645 -2.33 -3.58 10.75
CA SER A 645 -1.85 -2.51 11.61
C SER A 645 -1.60 -3.00 13.04
N GLY A 646 -2.34 -3.99 13.53
CA GLY A 646 -2.05 -4.64 14.80
C GLY A 646 -0.65 -5.28 14.81
N ASN A 647 -0.32 -6.02 13.76
CA ASN A 647 0.99 -6.63 13.60
C ASN A 647 2.08 -5.58 13.36
N PHE A 648 1.78 -4.56 12.56
CA PHE A 648 2.71 -3.45 12.29
C PHE A 648 3.04 -2.67 13.57
N VAL A 649 2.04 -2.30 14.38
CA VAL A 649 2.26 -1.60 15.66
C VAL A 649 3.07 -2.45 16.64
N ARG A 650 2.83 -3.77 16.68
CA ARG A 650 3.65 -4.67 17.51
C ARG A 650 5.10 -4.73 17.05
N GLY A 651 5.31 -4.80 15.73
CA GLY A 651 6.65 -4.89 15.15
C GLY A 651 7.44 -3.59 15.24
N THR A 652 6.80 -2.43 15.02
CA THR A 652 7.47 -1.12 14.92
C THR A 652 7.41 -0.28 16.19
N GLY A 653 6.47 -0.59 17.11
CA GLY A 653 6.23 0.21 18.30
C GLY A 653 5.60 1.59 18.06
N VAL A 654 5.22 1.89 16.82
CA VAL A 654 4.52 3.14 16.49
C VAL A 654 3.15 3.12 17.14
N SER A 655 2.92 4.05 18.07
CA SER A 655 1.69 4.12 18.87
C SER A 655 0.51 4.80 18.16
N GLY A 656 0.60 5.00 16.85
CA GLY A 656 -0.48 5.58 16.05
C GLY A 656 -1.75 4.75 16.19
N CYS A 657 -2.91 5.43 16.29
CA CYS A 657 -4.18 4.73 16.40
C CYS A 657 -4.45 3.97 15.09
N VAL A 658 -4.47 2.66 15.18
CA VAL A 658 -4.72 1.73 14.06
C VAL A 658 -5.94 2.12 13.21
N SER A 659 -6.98 2.65 13.86
CA SER A 659 -8.17 3.12 13.18
C SER A 659 -7.95 4.42 12.40
N THR A 660 -6.96 5.25 12.75
CA THR A 660 -6.72 6.56 12.14
C THR A 660 -6.31 6.39 10.67
N TYR A 661 -5.36 5.50 10.37
CA TYR A 661 -4.90 5.26 8.99
C TYR A 661 -6.02 4.78 8.06
N PHE A 662 -6.87 3.89 8.57
CA PHE A 662 -8.02 3.43 7.80
C PHE A 662 -9.06 4.52 7.62
N VAL A 663 -9.30 5.35 8.64
CA VAL A 663 -10.24 6.48 8.56
C VAL A 663 -9.74 7.52 7.56
N GLU A 664 -8.47 7.89 7.60
CA GLU A 664 -7.85 8.83 6.65
C GLU A 664 -7.94 8.33 5.21
N GLY A 665 -7.53 7.08 4.96
CA GLY A 665 -7.66 6.44 3.65
C GLY A 665 -9.12 6.36 3.18
N THR A 666 -10.04 6.05 4.10
CA THR A 666 -11.48 6.00 3.81
C THR A 666 -12.04 7.39 3.50
N LEU A 667 -11.66 8.43 4.24
CA LEU A 667 -12.11 9.81 3.98
C LEU A 667 -11.64 10.30 2.61
N LEU A 668 -10.38 10.05 2.26
CA LEU A 668 -9.85 10.37 0.94
C LEU A 668 -10.63 9.64 -0.16
N PHE A 669 -10.80 8.33 -0.02
CA PHE A 669 -11.56 7.50 -0.94
C PHE A 669 -13.00 7.99 -1.08
N MET A 670 -13.71 8.22 0.03
CA MET A 670 -15.10 8.67 0.02
C MET A 670 -15.24 10.07 -0.55
N GLY A 671 -14.28 10.96 -0.37
CA GLY A 671 -14.26 12.28 -0.99
C GLY A 671 -14.26 12.18 -2.51
N ILE A 672 -13.32 11.44 -3.09
CA ILE A 672 -13.25 11.19 -4.54
C ILE A 672 -14.53 10.51 -5.03
N TYR A 673 -15.01 9.52 -4.29
CA TYR A 673 -16.19 8.75 -4.61
C TYR A 673 -17.46 9.60 -4.70
N LEU A 674 -17.68 10.48 -3.72
CA LEU A 674 -18.84 11.36 -3.67
C LEU A 674 -18.83 12.40 -4.79
N VAL A 675 -17.67 12.97 -5.10
CA VAL A 675 -17.53 13.91 -6.24
C VAL A 675 -17.90 13.20 -7.54
N TYR A 676 -17.37 12.01 -7.75
CA TYR A 676 -17.65 11.24 -8.97
C TYR A 676 -19.11 10.81 -9.07
N PHE A 677 -19.71 10.39 -7.94
CA PHE A 677 -21.14 10.08 -7.84
C PHE A 677 -21.99 11.30 -8.20
N ALA A 678 -21.68 12.47 -7.66
CA ALA A 678 -22.41 13.71 -7.93
C ALA A 678 -22.35 14.09 -9.42
N VAL A 679 -21.16 14.04 -10.01
CA VAL A 679 -20.98 14.32 -11.45
C VAL A 679 -21.77 13.33 -12.30
N THR A 680 -21.68 12.04 -12.00
CA THR A 680 -22.41 11.00 -12.73
C THR A 680 -23.93 11.16 -12.59
N PHE A 681 -24.41 11.46 -11.38
CA PHE A 681 -25.84 11.74 -11.14
C PHE A 681 -26.34 12.92 -11.93
N LEU A 682 -25.60 14.04 -11.97
CA LEU A 682 -25.97 15.23 -12.76
C LEU A 682 -25.99 14.93 -14.26
N CYS A 683 -25.00 14.21 -14.78
CA CYS A 683 -24.97 13.80 -16.18
C CYS A 683 -26.14 12.87 -16.52
N PHE A 684 -26.43 11.90 -15.67
CA PHE A 684 -27.53 10.96 -15.85
C PHE A 684 -28.89 11.67 -15.78
N GLN A 685 -29.07 12.57 -14.81
CA GLN A 685 -30.29 13.39 -14.70
C GLN A 685 -30.50 14.23 -15.95
N ARG A 686 -29.45 14.87 -16.48
CA ARG A 686 -29.55 15.66 -17.75
C ARG A 686 -29.97 14.75 -18.91
N SER A 687 -29.40 13.56 -19.02
CA SER A 687 -29.73 12.62 -20.10
C SER A 687 -31.20 12.16 -20.08
N ILE A 688 -31.82 12.04 -18.89
CA ILE A 688 -33.21 11.62 -18.73
C ILE A 688 -34.19 12.79 -19.00
N PHE A 689 -33.92 13.98 -18.42
CA PHE A 689 -34.86 15.09 -18.42
C PHE A 689 -34.70 16.05 -19.62
N LEU A 690 -33.58 15.97 -20.37
CA LEU A 690 -33.46 16.73 -21.60
C LEU A 690 -34.42 16.14 -22.67
N LYS A 691 -35.46 16.92 -23.03
CA LYS A 691 -36.23 16.67 -24.22
C LYS A 691 -35.29 16.78 -25.43
N GLU A 692 -35.31 15.80 -26.30
CA GLU A 692 -34.71 15.93 -27.63
C GLU A 692 -35.26 17.20 -28.32
N ARG A 693 -34.37 18.18 -28.55
CA ARG A 693 -34.63 19.26 -29.49
C ARG A 693 -34.47 18.73 -30.90
#